data_87b7729881efbf3cb96ff2dfc149c0b7
#
_entry.id   87b7729881efbf3cb96ff2dfc149c0b7
#
_cell.length_a   1.000
_cell.length_b   1.000
_cell.length_c   1.000
_cell.angle_alpha   90.00
_cell.angle_beta   90.00
_cell.angle_gamma   90.00
#
_symmetry.space_group_name_H-M   'P 1'
#
loop_
_entity.id
_entity.type
_entity.pdbx_description
1 polymer ?
#
loop_
_entity_poly.entity_id
_entity_poly.type
_entity_poly.pdbx_seq_one_letter_code
_entity_poly.pdbx_strand_id
1 'polypeptide(L)'
;MWHRALEADWCVRFAFLAAMCGWGLACSAFGQSYLVKEGQTRGEIVVADHPPRMAQLAAHELQTYLEKISGARLPIRTDPSNEGPVQIYVGRSRHTDRLKVSDEGLEHGAFRMVSGPSWLVLLGCDRDFTPPKLYSSGHSDWPRFLREWDAMTGEKWEHPYYHVFKQYSKELGIWDYDERGSLNAVYEFLRQLGVRWYMPGELGEIVPKRPTIELPQIDKVIRPDFAYRQLGPYAPVFYGDSKQAILWRLRLGLAPGQELVGLGYIGHGTELVHHRDEVKKAHPEYYALYGGKRDTGTSPWNPGGRPCLSSPGLFESNVKFARAVFDISNPPMISVMPADGYVSLCQCELCKGKGTPERGYQGQLSDYVWDYVDRVARELYKTHPDKKVIGLAYGAYLLPPERIAKLSPNVAVGICQSRSGFSNPETWQQQVQLRQAWLKKLTSGDLYIYDYYLHSRPGKTLEGIPVFFPHAIARDLHWLKGISKGEFIELSRTEWKKGVPQGVHAPAFNHLNVYVTARLYWDADQDVEAMLEEYYANYYGPARQEMKGFVEYAEANWPRMTKEVATIDKALELLAAARKVAGDTVYGKRIELVADYVHPLHQLRARLAKGRENVPQALAFERNKADLKLDGRLDDKFWEGLRVYSLSEVETGRVPAFPTTFRAGWAGDAIYLGIRCEERDTRRLHATARKEDDTSIWEGDAVELLLETQVHSYYQIAINPAGAVVDADRKERIDTLWNSHAEAAVYVGEGFWSLEVRLPAAGELAQEVDPRNGLAGRRPSETYPWHFNLCRQRVRGKDTQRSAFSPTGTPGFHDVMKFAELIVK
;
A
#
# COMPACT_ATOMS: atom_id res chain seq x y z
N MET A 1 -47.33 28.26 -21.94
CA MET A 1 -48.57 28.25 -22.69
C MET A 1 -48.96 26.81 -22.93
N TRP A 2 -50.11 26.47 -22.39
CA TRP A 2 -51.06 25.37 -22.68
C TRP A 2 -50.50 23.96 -22.39
N HIS A 3 -50.80 23.35 -21.31
CA HIS A 3 -52.07 22.96 -20.63
C HIS A 3 -52.88 21.89 -21.37
N ARG A 4 -53.07 20.74 -20.64
CA ARG A 4 -54.28 19.90 -20.50
C ARG A 4 -54.61 19.00 -21.69
N ALA A 5 -55.24 17.90 -21.58
CA ALA A 5 -55.81 17.10 -20.48
C ALA A 5 -56.41 15.81 -21.05
N LEU A 6 -56.66 14.92 -20.20
CA LEU A 6 -57.81 14.08 -19.85
C LEU A 6 -57.83 12.71 -20.52
N GLU A 7 -57.75 11.71 -19.69
CA GLU A 7 -58.80 10.92 -19.02
C GLU A 7 -59.66 10.02 -19.93
N ALA A 8 -59.55 8.75 -19.57
CA ALA A 8 -60.61 7.75 -19.39
C ALA A 8 -61.35 7.21 -20.61
N ASP A 9 -61.37 5.94 -20.78
CA ASP A 9 -62.58 5.18 -20.50
C ASP A 9 -62.41 3.66 -20.54
N TRP A 10 -63.00 3.08 -19.66
CA TRP A 10 -63.40 1.81 -19.19
C TRP A 10 -64.22 0.92 -20.16
N CYS A 11 -63.97 -0.38 -20.03
CA CYS A 11 -64.93 -1.48 -20.05
C CYS A 11 -65.66 -1.88 -21.37
N VAL A 12 -65.60 -3.18 -21.54
CA VAL A 12 -66.65 -4.13 -21.98
C VAL A 12 -66.18 -4.98 -23.16
N ARG A 13 -66.12 -6.28 -23.13
CA ARG A 13 -66.93 -7.40 -22.75
C ARG A 13 -66.27 -8.76 -22.99
N PHE A 14 -66.44 -9.58 -22.05
CA PHE A 14 -66.65 -11.00 -22.02
C PHE A 14 -67.10 -11.76 -23.30
N ALA A 15 -66.54 -12.96 -23.40
CA ALA A 15 -67.07 -14.22 -23.87
C ALA A 15 -67.05 -14.52 -25.37
N PHE A 16 -66.24 -15.53 -25.72
CA PHE A 16 -66.78 -16.71 -26.39
C PHE A 16 -65.79 -17.92 -26.32
N LEU A 17 -66.35 -18.96 -25.71
CA LEU A 17 -66.31 -20.39 -25.93
C LEU A 17 -64.98 -21.17 -26.15
N ALA A 18 -64.82 -22.05 -25.22
CA ALA A 18 -64.01 -23.27 -25.26
C ALA A 18 -64.39 -24.16 -26.45
N ALA A 19 -63.35 -24.71 -27.09
CA ALA A 19 -63.39 -26.03 -27.69
C ALA A 19 -61.98 -26.57 -27.95
N MET A 20 -61.61 -27.61 -27.20
CA MET A 20 -60.79 -28.73 -27.55
C MET A 20 -59.45 -28.52 -28.27
N CYS A 21 -58.31 -28.69 -27.47
CA CYS A 21 -57.41 -29.81 -27.79
C CYS A 21 -56.58 -30.06 -26.53
N GLY A 22 -56.90 -31.17 -25.86
CA GLY A 22 -56.10 -31.70 -24.77
C GLY A 22 -54.73 -32.12 -25.26
N TRP A 23 -53.74 -31.32 -25.04
CA TRP A 23 -52.37 -31.71 -24.89
C TRP A 23 -52.01 -31.42 -23.45
N GLY A 24 -52.06 -32.43 -22.66
CA GLY A 24 -51.54 -32.45 -21.34
C GLY A 24 -50.05 -32.13 -21.40
N LEU A 25 -49.73 -30.87 -21.15
CA LEU A 25 -48.44 -30.54 -20.58
C LEU A 25 -48.43 -31.18 -19.20
N ALA A 26 -47.92 -32.42 -19.15
CA ALA A 26 -47.42 -32.98 -17.94
C ALA A 26 -46.29 -32.06 -17.50
N CYS A 27 -46.58 -31.00 -16.74
CA CYS A 27 -45.66 -30.43 -15.78
C CYS A 27 -45.32 -31.61 -14.87
N SER A 28 -44.27 -32.32 -15.23
CA SER A 28 -43.59 -33.21 -14.29
C SER A 28 -43.18 -32.29 -13.14
N ALA A 29 -43.94 -32.31 -12.05
CA ALA A 29 -43.51 -31.84 -10.77
C ALA A 29 -42.26 -32.70 -10.43
N PHE A 30 -41.10 -32.27 -10.92
CA PHE A 30 -39.84 -32.83 -10.43
C PHE A 30 -39.87 -32.56 -8.94
N GLY A 31 -40.06 -33.61 -8.14
CA GLY A 31 -40.00 -33.51 -6.69
C GLY A 31 -38.73 -32.83 -6.30
N GLN A 32 -38.81 -31.85 -5.39
CA GLN A 32 -37.69 -31.05 -4.90
C GLN A 32 -36.56 -31.97 -4.41
N SER A 33 -35.37 -31.87 -5.02
CA SER A 33 -34.20 -32.66 -4.64
C SER A 33 -33.46 -31.95 -3.52
N TYR A 34 -32.84 -32.69 -2.63
CA TYR A 34 -32.17 -32.20 -1.45
C TYR A 34 -30.73 -32.70 -1.41
N LEU A 35 -29.82 -31.86 -1.00
CA LEU A 35 -28.46 -32.23 -0.61
C LEU A 35 -28.44 -32.81 0.80
N VAL A 36 -29.23 -32.18 1.70
CA VAL A 36 -29.49 -32.66 3.07
C VAL A 36 -30.98 -32.44 3.36
N LYS A 37 -31.63 -33.39 4.00
CA LYS A 37 -33.03 -33.28 4.45
C LYS A 37 -33.11 -33.67 5.93
N GLU A 38 -33.57 -32.75 6.78
CA GLU A 38 -33.76 -32.99 8.21
C GLU A 38 -32.51 -33.56 8.92
N GLY A 39 -31.32 -33.05 8.59
CA GLY A 39 -30.04 -33.51 9.12
C GLY A 39 -29.53 -34.81 8.53
N GLN A 40 -30.23 -35.38 7.56
CA GLN A 40 -29.88 -36.63 6.88
C GLN A 40 -29.24 -36.34 5.52
N THR A 41 -28.14 -37.01 5.20
CA THR A 41 -27.49 -36.89 3.90
C THR A 41 -28.41 -37.38 2.79
N ARG A 42 -28.53 -36.59 1.71
CA ARG A 42 -29.27 -36.95 0.50
C ARG A 42 -28.42 -36.80 -0.75
N GLY A 43 -27.16 -36.48 -0.57
CA GLY A 43 -26.20 -36.29 -1.64
C GLY A 43 -24.80 -36.74 -1.25
N GLU A 44 -23.93 -36.74 -2.23
CA GLU A 44 -22.52 -37.09 -2.11
C GLU A 44 -21.69 -36.11 -2.93
N ILE A 45 -20.41 -35.91 -2.53
CA ILE A 45 -19.44 -35.08 -3.24
C ILE A 45 -18.59 -36.02 -4.11
N VAL A 46 -18.48 -35.67 -5.41
CA VAL A 46 -17.76 -36.51 -6.37
C VAL A 46 -16.61 -35.66 -6.96
N VAL A 47 -15.39 -36.19 -6.88
CA VAL A 47 -14.18 -35.58 -7.45
C VAL A 47 -13.57 -36.52 -8.51
N ALA A 48 -12.57 -36.05 -9.24
CA ALA A 48 -11.79 -36.89 -10.14
C ALA A 48 -11.00 -37.99 -9.39
N ASP A 49 -10.51 -39.01 -10.07
CA ASP A 49 -9.66 -40.07 -9.48
C ASP A 49 -8.36 -39.47 -8.91
N HIS A 50 -7.80 -38.47 -9.59
CA HIS A 50 -6.61 -37.70 -9.21
C HIS A 50 -6.92 -36.23 -9.30
N PRO A 51 -7.62 -35.65 -8.30
CA PRO A 51 -8.02 -34.26 -8.36
C PRO A 51 -6.80 -33.34 -8.12
N PRO A 52 -6.71 -32.19 -8.81
CA PRO A 52 -5.77 -31.13 -8.45
C PRO A 52 -5.91 -30.72 -6.98
N ARG A 53 -4.84 -30.24 -6.37
CA ARG A 53 -4.79 -29.86 -4.93
C ARG A 53 -5.94 -28.94 -4.53
N MET A 54 -6.26 -27.93 -5.35
CA MET A 54 -7.35 -26.99 -5.04
C MET A 54 -8.73 -27.60 -5.18
N ALA A 55 -8.94 -28.53 -6.12
CA ALA A 55 -10.21 -29.27 -6.23
C ALA A 55 -10.39 -30.22 -5.03
N GLN A 56 -9.30 -30.85 -4.55
CA GLN A 56 -9.32 -31.67 -3.34
C GLN A 56 -9.67 -30.82 -2.11
N LEU A 57 -9.03 -29.67 -1.93
CA LEU A 57 -9.35 -28.74 -0.85
C LEU A 57 -10.81 -28.27 -0.94
N ALA A 58 -11.30 -27.97 -2.14
CA ALA A 58 -12.67 -27.53 -2.39
C ALA A 58 -13.70 -28.58 -1.91
N ALA A 59 -13.48 -29.86 -2.21
CA ALA A 59 -14.36 -30.93 -1.74
C ALA A 59 -14.37 -31.04 -0.20
N HIS A 60 -13.22 -30.89 0.45
CA HIS A 60 -13.14 -30.92 1.92
C HIS A 60 -13.76 -29.68 2.58
N GLU A 61 -13.57 -28.49 2.03
CA GLU A 61 -14.23 -27.26 2.51
C GLU A 61 -15.75 -27.37 2.34
N LEU A 62 -16.23 -27.87 1.18
CA LEU A 62 -17.65 -28.10 0.95
C LEU A 62 -18.24 -29.08 1.98
N GLN A 63 -17.61 -30.24 2.18
CA GLN A 63 -18.02 -31.22 3.19
C GLN A 63 -18.08 -30.58 4.58
N THR A 64 -17.04 -29.89 4.97
CA THR A 64 -16.93 -29.28 6.30
C THR A 64 -18.03 -28.24 6.55
N TYR A 65 -18.30 -27.36 5.57
CA TYR A 65 -19.31 -26.32 5.77
C TYR A 65 -20.73 -26.86 5.64
N LEU A 66 -21.00 -27.83 4.77
CA LEU A 66 -22.32 -28.49 4.74
C LEU A 66 -22.61 -29.20 6.07
N GLU A 67 -21.60 -29.85 6.67
CA GLU A 67 -21.72 -30.44 8.00
C GLU A 67 -21.94 -29.35 9.07
N LYS A 68 -21.19 -28.26 9.07
CA LYS A 68 -21.40 -27.14 9.99
C LYS A 68 -22.81 -26.52 9.87
N ILE A 69 -23.35 -26.44 8.66
CA ILE A 69 -24.68 -25.85 8.39
C ILE A 69 -25.79 -26.81 8.84
N SER A 70 -25.71 -28.08 8.46
CA SER A 70 -26.83 -29.00 8.53
C SER A 70 -26.71 -30.10 9.57
N GLY A 71 -25.52 -30.36 10.08
CA GLY A 71 -25.20 -31.51 10.92
C GLY A 71 -24.93 -32.80 10.15
N ALA A 72 -25.13 -32.83 8.83
CA ALA A 72 -24.92 -33.98 7.99
C ALA A 72 -23.59 -33.95 7.23
N ARG A 73 -22.81 -35.02 7.34
CA ARG A 73 -21.51 -35.14 6.66
C ARG A 73 -21.66 -35.89 5.35
N LEU A 74 -21.61 -35.22 4.22
CA LEU A 74 -21.70 -35.86 2.90
C LEU A 74 -20.40 -36.65 2.60
N PRO A 75 -20.46 -37.89 2.06
CA PRO A 75 -19.25 -38.60 1.66
C PRO A 75 -18.58 -37.98 0.45
N ILE A 76 -17.24 -38.05 0.41
CA ILE A 76 -16.44 -37.71 -0.76
C ILE A 76 -16.04 -38.99 -1.47
N ARG A 77 -16.27 -39.06 -2.79
CA ARG A 77 -16.03 -40.23 -3.63
C ARG A 77 -15.40 -39.84 -4.95
N THR A 78 -14.85 -40.80 -5.67
CA THR A 78 -14.38 -40.64 -7.06
C THR A 78 -15.41 -41.11 -8.09
N ASP A 79 -16.29 -42.02 -7.69
CA ASP A 79 -17.43 -42.47 -8.48
C ASP A 79 -18.75 -42.28 -7.74
N PRO A 80 -19.81 -41.87 -8.43
CA PRO A 80 -21.14 -41.80 -7.87
C PRO A 80 -21.57 -43.17 -7.34
N SER A 81 -22.15 -43.21 -6.15
CA SER A 81 -22.80 -44.37 -5.61
C SER A 81 -24.28 -44.44 -6.03
N ASN A 82 -24.89 -45.65 -5.96
CA ASN A 82 -26.31 -45.77 -6.17
C ASN A 82 -27.15 -45.37 -4.94
N GLU A 83 -26.48 -45.02 -3.82
CA GLU A 83 -27.10 -44.73 -2.53
C GLU A 83 -27.39 -43.23 -2.33
N GLY A 84 -26.69 -42.32 -3.03
CA GLY A 84 -26.89 -40.88 -2.94
C GLY A 84 -27.74 -40.38 -4.10
N PRO A 85 -28.92 -39.82 -3.85
CA PRO A 85 -29.79 -39.35 -4.92
C PRO A 85 -29.26 -38.09 -5.63
N VAL A 86 -28.38 -37.30 -4.99
CA VAL A 86 -27.83 -36.08 -5.58
C VAL A 86 -26.30 -36.10 -5.57
N GLN A 87 -25.69 -35.90 -6.73
CA GLN A 87 -24.24 -35.80 -6.89
C GLN A 87 -23.80 -34.34 -6.96
N ILE A 88 -22.78 -33.97 -6.14
CA ILE A 88 -22.12 -32.68 -6.22
C ILE A 88 -20.75 -32.92 -6.82
N TYR A 89 -20.58 -32.60 -8.09
CA TYR A 89 -19.31 -32.72 -8.79
C TYR A 89 -18.46 -31.51 -8.52
N VAL A 90 -17.25 -31.69 -7.97
CA VAL A 90 -16.30 -30.64 -7.67
C VAL A 90 -15.05 -30.80 -8.53
N GLY A 91 -14.79 -29.81 -9.38
CA GLY A 91 -13.70 -29.83 -10.34
C GLY A 91 -14.01 -30.70 -11.57
N ARG A 92 -13.10 -30.61 -12.55
CA ARG A 92 -13.21 -31.37 -13.80
C ARG A 92 -13.00 -32.87 -13.55
N SER A 93 -13.84 -33.69 -14.16
CA SER A 93 -13.78 -35.15 -14.08
C SER A 93 -14.47 -35.78 -15.30
N ARG A 94 -14.26 -37.09 -15.50
CA ARG A 94 -15.01 -37.88 -16.52
C ARG A 94 -16.52 -37.70 -16.40
N HIS A 95 -17.02 -37.42 -15.21
CA HIS A 95 -18.46 -37.22 -14.96
C HIS A 95 -18.94 -35.85 -15.48
N THR A 96 -18.18 -34.77 -15.22
CA THR A 96 -18.51 -33.45 -15.75
C THR A 96 -18.39 -33.42 -17.27
N ASP A 97 -17.40 -34.12 -17.86
CA ASP A 97 -17.28 -34.27 -19.31
C ASP A 97 -18.51 -34.94 -19.94
N ARG A 98 -19.08 -36.00 -19.30
CA ARG A 98 -20.34 -36.66 -19.72
C ARG A 98 -21.53 -35.70 -19.66
N LEU A 99 -21.56 -34.81 -18.66
CA LEU A 99 -22.58 -33.76 -18.53
C LEU A 99 -22.36 -32.59 -19.50
N LYS A 100 -21.26 -32.61 -20.25
CA LYS A 100 -20.84 -31.53 -21.16
C LYS A 100 -20.64 -30.19 -20.43
N VAL A 101 -20.17 -30.22 -19.19
CA VAL A 101 -19.78 -29.04 -18.41
C VAL A 101 -18.27 -28.99 -18.39
N SER A 102 -17.69 -27.92 -19.01
CA SER A 102 -16.23 -27.74 -19.15
C SER A 102 -15.77 -26.46 -18.48
N ASP A 103 -14.46 -26.43 -18.23
CA ASP A 103 -13.72 -25.28 -17.71
C ASP A 103 -13.13 -24.38 -18.81
N GLU A 104 -13.48 -24.63 -20.07
CA GLU A 104 -13.00 -23.86 -21.21
C GLU A 104 -13.37 -22.37 -21.10
N GLY A 105 -12.39 -21.49 -21.26
CA GLY A 105 -12.54 -20.04 -21.14
C GLY A 105 -12.78 -19.54 -19.71
N LEU A 106 -12.55 -20.37 -18.71
CA LEU A 106 -12.60 -19.98 -17.29
C LEU A 106 -11.17 -19.62 -16.81
N GLU A 107 -10.78 -18.38 -17.00
CA GLU A 107 -9.48 -17.85 -16.61
C GLU A 107 -9.54 -17.07 -15.30
N HIS A 108 -8.38 -16.82 -14.68
CA HIS A 108 -8.22 -15.97 -13.50
C HIS A 108 -9.07 -16.38 -12.29
N GLY A 109 -9.30 -17.70 -12.15
CA GLY A 109 -10.13 -18.24 -11.07
C GLY A 109 -11.62 -18.13 -11.32
N ALA A 110 -12.06 -17.79 -12.53
CA ALA A 110 -13.46 -17.85 -12.95
C ALA A 110 -14.01 -19.27 -12.82
N PHE A 111 -15.31 -19.39 -12.64
CA PHE A 111 -15.94 -20.67 -12.40
C PHE A 111 -17.37 -20.72 -12.93
N ARG A 112 -17.88 -21.93 -12.99
CA ARG A 112 -19.25 -22.27 -13.38
C ARG A 112 -19.94 -23.05 -12.28
N MET A 113 -21.18 -22.71 -12.03
CA MET A 113 -22.12 -23.47 -11.20
C MET A 113 -23.33 -23.84 -12.03
N VAL A 114 -23.58 -25.14 -12.20
CA VAL A 114 -24.69 -25.66 -13.00
C VAL A 114 -25.35 -26.79 -12.27
N SER A 115 -26.68 -26.81 -12.24
CA SER A 115 -27.43 -27.92 -11.66
C SER A 115 -28.36 -28.58 -12.69
N GLY A 116 -28.65 -29.87 -12.47
CA GLY A 116 -29.70 -30.63 -13.11
C GLY A 116 -30.66 -31.20 -12.07
N PRO A 117 -31.53 -32.08 -12.45
CA PRO A 117 -32.56 -32.63 -11.56
C PRO A 117 -32.02 -33.35 -10.31
N SER A 118 -30.85 -33.99 -10.42
CA SER A 118 -30.20 -34.75 -9.34
C SER A 118 -28.72 -34.52 -9.22
N TRP A 119 -28.19 -33.40 -9.77
CA TRP A 119 -26.77 -33.11 -9.70
C TRP A 119 -26.48 -31.58 -9.65
N LEU A 120 -25.35 -31.25 -9.08
CA LEU A 120 -24.76 -29.94 -9.05
C LEU A 120 -23.30 -30.05 -9.49
N VAL A 121 -22.85 -29.19 -10.41
CA VAL A 121 -21.45 -29.05 -10.80
C VAL A 121 -20.91 -27.71 -10.28
N LEU A 122 -19.80 -27.76 -9.56
CA LEU A 122 -19.03 -26.63 -9.08
C LEU A 122 -17.63 -26.74 -9.70
N LEU A 123 -17.38 -25.98 -10.78
CA LEU A 123 -16.25 -26.23 -11.67
C LEU A 123 -15.59 -24.93 -12.11
N GLY A 124 -14.27 -24.91 -12.11
CA GLY A 124 -13.42 -23.92 -12.73
C GLY A 124 -12.09 -24.53 -13.16
N CYS A 125 -11.20 -23.73 -13.70
CA CYS A 125 -9.86 -24.19 -14.01
C CYS A 125 -9.07 -24.41 -12.72
N ASP A 126 -8.53 -25.63 -12.56
CA ASP A 126 -7.67 -26.02 -11.45
C ASP A 126 -6.39 -26.63 -12.01
N ARG A 127 -5.26 -25.99 -11.78
CA ARG A 127 -3.94 -26.50 -12.18
C ARG A 127 -2.99 -26.40 -11.01
N ASP A 128 -2.28 -27.48 -10.77
CA ASP A 128 -1.26 -27.55 -9.74
C ASP A 128 -0.03 -26.77 -10.18
N PHE A 129 0.39 -25.80 -9.39
CA PHE A 129 1.63 -25.09 -9.61
C PHE A 129 2.82 -26.03 -9.49
N THR A 130 3.71 -25.95 -10.45
CA THR A 130 5.01 -26.60 -10.43
C THR A 130 6.09 -25.53 -10.28
N PRO A 131 6.90 -25.56 -9.21
CA PRO A 131 8.00 -24.60 -9.06
C PRO A 131 8.93 -24.62 -10.26
N PRO A 132 9.54 -23.48 -10.61
CA PRO A 132 10.53 -23.43 -11.69
C PRO A 132 11.68 -24.39 -11.40
N LYS A 133 12.36 -24.85 -12.46
CA LYS A 133 13.45 -25.84 -12.36
C LYS A 133 14.54 -25.47 -11.36
N LEU A 134 14.80 -24.18 -11.22
CA LEU A 134 15.72 -23.64 -10.21
C LEU A 134 14.93 -22.84 -9.18
N TYR A 135 14.79 -23.36 -7.96
CA TYR A 135 14.22 -22.65 -6.82
C TYR A 135 14.88 -23.11 -5.51
N SER A 136 14.86 -22.27 -4.50
CA SER A 136 15.34 -22.63 -3.17
C SER A 136 14.23 -23.30 -2.36
N SER A 137 14.57 -24.42 -1.70
CA SER A 137 13.64 -25.13 -0.80
C SER A 137 13.55 -24.53 0.60
N GLY A 138 14.41 -23.56 0.92
CA GLY A 138 14.47 -22.88 2.20
C GLY A 138 15.71 -22.00 2.34
N HIS A 139 15.80 -21.26 3.44
CA HIS A 139 16.95 -20.37 3.67
C HIS A 139 18.31 -21.09 3.74
N SER A 140 18.36 -22.30 4.27
CA SER A 140 19.59 -23.12 4.33
C SER A 140 20.08 -23.58 2.96
N ASP A 141 19.22 -23.60 1.97
CA ASP A 141 19.50 -24.03 0.61
C ASP A 141 20.03 -22.90 -0.30
N TRP A 142 19.98 -21.67 0.19
CA TRP A 142 20.34 -20.47 -0.55
C TRP A 142 21.77 -20.52 -1.17
N PRO A 143 22.84 -20.95 -0.46
CA PRO A 143 24.17 -20.99 -1.05
C PRO A 143 24.31 -22.00 -2.21
N ARG A 144 23.58 -23.14 -2.17
CA ARG A 144 23.53 -24.10 -3.29
C ARG A 144 22.87 -23.47 -4.49
N PHE A 145 21.69 -22.92 -4.25
CA PHE A 145 20.87 -22.27 -5.25
C PHE A 145 21.61 -21.15 -6.00
N LEU A 146 22.33 -20.27 -5.27
CA LEU A 146 23.13 -19.22 -5.91
C LEU A 146 24.28 -19.78 -6.74
N ARG A 147 24.97 -20.84 -6.28
CA ARG A 147 26.02 -21.46 -7.08
C ARG A 147 25.51 -22.05 -8.39
N GLU A 148 24.34 -22.69 -8.37
CA GLU A 148 23.71 -23.22 -9.57
C GLU A 148 23.29 -22.09 -10.53
N TRP A 149 22.72 -21.01 -9.98
CA TRP A 149 22.38 -19.81 -10.74
C TRP A 149 23.61 -19.16 -11.38
N ASP A 150 24.67 -18.95 -10.62
CA ASP A 150 25.95 -18.43 -11.12
C ASP A 150 26.54 -19.33 -12.23
N ALA A 151 26.46 -20.64 -12.07
CA ALA A 151 26.97 -21.59 -13.09
C ALA A 151 26.15 -21.56 -14.39
N MET A 152 24.82 -21.38 -14.28
CA MET A 152 23.92 -21.31 -15.45
C MET A 152 24.05 -20.00 -16.22
N THR A 153 24.25 -18.88 -15.53
CA THR A 153 24.27 -17.54 -16.10
C THR A 153 25.69 -17.05 -16.45
N GLY A 154 26.69 -17.57 -15.76
CA GLY A 154 28.08 -17.06 -15.80
C GLY A 154 28.26 -15.72 -15.07
N GLU A 155 27.24 -15.24 -14.33
CA GLU A 155 27.20 -13.92 -13.74
C GLU A 155 26.97 -14.00 -12.20
N LYS A 156 27.23 -12.89 -11.51
CA LYS A 156 27.04 -12.78 -10.05
C LYS A 156 25.79 -11.99 -9.69
N TRP A 157 24.66 -12.44 -10.17
CA TRP A 157 23.37 -11.80 -9.90
C TRP A 157 22.65 -12.44 -8.72
N GLU A 158 21.73 -11.69 -8.08
CA GLU A 158 20.72 -12.26 -7.21
C GLU A 158 19.65 -12.98 -8.04
N HIS A 159 18.91 -13.89 -7.41
CA HIS A 159 17.86 -14.61 -8.12
C HIS A 159 16.47 -14.12 -7.68
N PRO A 160 15.53 -13.85 -8.62
CA PRO A 160 14.22 -13.30 -8.27
C PRO A 160 13.33 -14.27 -7.48
N TYR A 161 13.56 -15.57 -7.56
CA TYR A 161 12.66 -16.61 -7.04
C TYR A 161 13.17 -17.34 -5.81
N TYR A 162 14.16 -16.83 -5.10
CA TYR A 162 14.65 -17.50 -3.91
C TYR A 162 13.60 -17.61 -2.78
N HIS A 163 12.54 -16.78 -2.82
CA HIS A 163 11.47 -16.79 -1.83
C HIS A 163 10.27 -17.68 -2.20
N VAL A 164 10.29 -18.35 -3.34
CA VAL A 164 9.16 -19.18 -3.82
C VAL A 164 8.72 -20.22 -2.79
N PHE A 165 9.64 -20.81 -2.05
CA PHE A 165 9.31 -21.77 -1.00
C PHE A 165 8.37 -21.22 0.08
N LYS A 166 8.33 -19.90 0.29
CA LYS A 166 7.42 -19.24 1.25
C LYS A 166 5.96 -19.28 0.80
N GLN A 167 5.70 -19.62 -0.45
CA GLN A 167 4.37 -19.70 -1.04
C GLN A 167 3.77 -21.11 -0.92
N TYR A 168 4.50 -22.06 -0.34
CA TYR A 168 4.00 -23.41 -0.07
C TYR A 168 3.51 -23.56 1.37
N SER A 169 2.24 -23.88 1.54
CA SER A 169 1.67 -24.26 2.83
C SER A 169 1.83 -25.76 3.06
N LYS A 170 2.75 -26.15 3.94
CA LYS A 170 2.93 -27.55 4.34
C LYS A 170 1.68 -28.13 5.00
N GLU A 171 0.97 -27.30 5.75
CA GLU A 171 -0.20 -27.68 6.53
C GLU A 171 -1.43 -28.00 5.66
N LEU A 172 -1.56 -27.26 4.55
CA LEU A 172 -2.64 -27.47 3.58
C LEU A 172 -2.21 -28.31 2.37
N GLY A 173 -0.90 -28.52 2.17
CA GLY A 173 -0.37 -29.23 1.01
C GLY A 173 -0.55 -28.48 -0.32
N ILE A 174 -0.65 -27.17 -0.30
CA ILE A 174 -0.96 -26.34 -1.47
C ILE A 174 0.11 -25.26 -1.71
N TRP A 175 0.20 -24.81 -2.95
CA TRP A 175 0.94 -23.59 -3.30
C TRP A 175 -0.03 -22.41 -3.42
N ASP A 176 0.43 -21.24 -3.06
CA ASP A 176 -0.36 -19.99 -3.24
C ASP A 176 -0.64 -19.70 -4.73
N TYR A 177 0.17 -20.26 -5.61
CA TYR A 177 0.04 -20.18 -7.06
C TYR A 177 -0.80 -21.31 -7.71
N ASP A 178 -1.35 -22.25 -6.94
CA ASP A 178 -2.28 -23.23 -7.48
C ASP A 178 -3.53 -22.55 -8.03
N GLU A 179 -3.95 -22.88 -9.25
CA GLU A 179 -5.21 -22.38 -9.78
C GLU A 179 -6.39 -23.00 -9.02
N ARG A 180 -7.45 -22.24 -8.81
CA ARG A 180 -8.46 -22.50 -7.79
C ARG A 180 -9.88 -22.22 -8.23
N GLY A 181 -10.20 -22.42 -9.51
CA GLY A 181 -11.52 -22.08 -10.04
C GLY A 181 -12.65 -22.87 -9.37
N SER A 182 -12.49 -24.16 -9.16
CA SER A 182 -13.49 -24.97 -8.48
C SER A 182 -13.61 -24.66 -6.99
N LEU A 183 -12.52 -24.27 -6.33
CA LEU A 183 -12.57 -23.81 -4.95
C LEU A 183 -13.39 -22.51 -4.82
N ASN A 184 -13.22 -21.58 -5.76
CA ASN A 184 -14.03 -20.37 -5.82
C ASN A 184 -15.52 -20.67 -6.04
N ALA A 185 -15.84 -21.65 -6.90
CA ALA A 185 -17.21 -22.12 -7.10
C ALA A 185 -17.83 -22.65 -5.80
N VAL A 186 -17.07 -23.45 -5.04
CA VAL A 186 -17.51 -23.98 -3.74
C VAL A 186 -17.75 -22.84 -2.75
N TYR A 187 -16.83 -21.87 -2.65
CA TYR A 187 -17.01 -20.74 -1.72
C TYR A 187 -18.19 -19.84 -2.11
N GLU A 188 -18.42 -19.63 -3.40
CA GLU A 188 -19.60 -18.88 -3.82
C GLU A 188 -20.91 -19.65 -3.54
N PHE A 189 -20.93 -20.97 -3.76
CA PHE A 189 -22.07 -21.80 -3.37
C PHE A 189 -22.35 -21.72 -1.85
N LEU A 190 -21.31 -21.84 -1.02
CA LEU A 190 -21.44 -21.69 0.43
C LEU A 190 -21.91 -20.27 0.85
N ARG A 191 -21.50 -19.23 0.12
CA ARG A 191 -22.02 -17.87 0.32
C ARG A 191 -23.51 -17.76 0.04
N GLN A 192 -23.99 -18.44 -1.00
CA GLN A 192 -25.43 -18.50 -1.30
C GLN A 192 -26.22 -19.23 -0.22
N LEU A 193 -25.58 -20.17 0.47
CA LEU A 193 -26.14 -20.80 1.68
C LEU A 193 -26.06 -19.90 2.93
N GLY A 194 -25.45 -18.70 2.84
CA GLY A 194 -25.38 -17.73 3.92
C GLY A 194 -24.08 -17.77 4.73
N VAL A 195 -23.09 -18.57 4.33
CA VAL A 195 -21.78 -18.56 4.98
C VAL A 195 -21.03 -17.25 4.65
N ARG A 196 -20.37 -16.67 5.66
CA ARG A 196 -19.50 -15.49 5.47
C ARG A 196 -18.20 -15.68 6.23
N TRP A 197 -17.12 -15.10 5.69
CA TRP A 197 -15.78 -15.10 6.29
C TRP A 197 -15.25 -13.69 6.34
N TYR A 198 -15.65 -12.91 7.34
CA TYR A 198 -15.27 -11.50 7.45
C TYR A 198 -13.83 -11.29 7.87
N MET A 199 -13.27 -12.19 8.71
CA MET A 199 -11.86 -12.22 9.09
C MET A 199 -11.38 -13.66 9.29
N PRO A 200 -10.07 -13.93 9.44
CA PRO A 200 -9.55 -15.25 9.75
C PRO A 200 -10.05 -15.81 11.08
N GLY A 201 -10.17 -17.13 11.14
CA GLY A 201 -10.56 -17.86 12.34
C GLY A 201 -12.06 -17.82 12.65
N GLU A 202 -12.43 -18.48 13.72
CA GLU A 202 -13.84 -18.71 14.09
C GLU A 202 -14.62 -17.43 14.35
N LEU A 203 -13.97 -16.40 14.92
CA LEU A 203 -14.63 -15.11 15.15
C LEU A 203 -15.05 -14.42 13.84
N GLY A 204 -14.36 -14.71 12.74
CA GLY A 204 -14.68 -14.18 11.43
C GLY A 204 -15.75 -14.96 10.68
N GLU A 205 -16.04 -16.17 11.11
CA GLU A 205 -17.01 -17.06 10.42
C GLU A 205 -18.44 -16.77 10.86
N ILE A 206 -19.34 -16.71 9.87
CA ILE A 206 -20.78 -16.76 10.07
C ILE A 206 -21.26 -18.02 9.36
N VAL A 207 -21.83 -18.96 10.10
CA VAL A 207 -22.35 -20.23 9.57
C VAL A 207 -23.82 -20.40 10.02
N PRO A 208 -24.78 -20.28 9.12
CA PRO A 208 -26.18 -20.48 9.46
C PRO A 208 -26.44 -21.95 9.83
N LYS A 209 -27.47 -22.17 10.66
CA LYS A 209 -27.93 -23.53 10.99
C LYS A 209 -29.20 -23.84 10.19
N ARG A 210 -29.12 -24.85 9.30
CA ARG A 210 -30.22 -25.26 8.44
C ARG A 210 -30.15 -26.78 8.29
N PRO A 211 -31.04 -27.55 8.93
CA PRO A 211 -31.04 -29.02 8.85
C PRO A 211 -31.47 -29.52 7.46
N THR A 212 -32.03 -28.66 6.63
CA THR A 212 -32.42 -28.97 5.25
C THR A 212 -31.76 -28.04 4.27
N ILE A 213 -31.11 -28.60 3.25
CA ILE A 213 -30.46 -27.90 2.15
C ILE A 213 -31.01 -28.47 0.83
N GLU A 214 -31.69 -27.62 0.09
CA GLU A 214 -32.25 -27.96 -1.20
C GLU A 214 -31.18 -27.92 -2.29
N LEU A 215 -31.36 -28.74 -3.35
CA LEU A 215 -30.57 -28.59 -4.56
C LEU A 215 -31.01 -27.34 -5.30
N PRO A 216 -30.15 -26.33 -5.45
CA PRO A 216 -30.52 -25.09 -6.13
C PRO A 216 -30.66 -25.31 -7.64
N GLN A 217 -31.58 -24.63 -8.26
CA GLN A 217 -31.61 -24.49 -9.72
C GLN A 217 -30.66 -23.34 -10.11
N ILE A 218 -29.53 -23.66 -10.75
CA ILE A 218 -28.50 -22.71 -11.08
C ILE A 218 -27.84 -23.05 -12.43
N ASP A 219 -27.60 -22.04 -13.23
CA ASP A 219 -26.69 -22.06 -14.38
C ASP A 219 -26.03 -20.68 -14.45
N LYS A 220 -24.82 -20.59 -13.91
CA LYS A 220 -24.10 -19.33 -13.83
C LYS A 220 -22.63 -19.51 -14.13
N VAL A 221 -22.06 -18.58 -14.89
CA VAL A 221 -20.62 -18.39 -15.03
C VAL A 221 -20.27 -17.09 -14.33
N ILE A 222 -19.32 -17.15 -13.40
CA ILE A 222 -18.86 -15.99 -12.63
C ILE A 222 -17.38 -15.77 -12.96
N ARG A 223 -17.06 -14.53 -13.34
CA ARG A 223 -15.72 -14.06 -13.68
C ARG A 223 -15.40 -12.85 -12.82
N PRO A 224 -14.15 -12.75 -12.32
CA PRO A 224 -13.76 -11.55 -11.61
C PRO A 224 -13.57 -10.37 -12.56
N ASP A 225 -13.94 -9.16 -12.12
CA ASP A 225 -13.67 -7.92 -12.86
C ASP A 225 -12.17 -7.59 -12.89
N PHE A 226 -11.41 -8.05 -11.88
CA PHE A 226 -9.97 -7.87 -11.78
C PHE A 226 -9.26 -9.22 -11.77
N ALA A 227 -8.36 -9.44 -12.73
CA ALA A 227 -7.63 -10.69 -12.86
C ALA A 227 -6.58 -10.86 -11.75
N TYR A 228 -5.83 -9.78 -11.44
CA TYR A 228 -4.79 -9.76 -10.42
C TYR A 228 -5.35 -9.20 -9.09
N ARG A 229 -5.35 -10.01 -8.03
CA ARG A 229 -6.01 -9.73 -6.76
C ARG A 229 -5.11 -10.17 -5.60
N GLN A 230 -3.97 -9.49 -5.43
CA GLN A 230 -2.95 -9.91 -4.48
C GLN A 230 -2.93 -9.05 -3.24
N LEU A 231 -3.02 -9.70 -2.08
CA LEU A 231 -2.55 -9.11 -0.82
C LEU A 231 -1.05 -9.37 -0.66
N GLY A 232 -0.33 -8.41 -0.09
CA GLY A 232 1.09 -8.50 0.14
C GLY A 232 1.51 -9.73 0.94
N PRO A 233 2.80 -10.14 0.84
CA PRO A 233 3.30 -11.38 1.44
C PRO A 233 3.20 -11.41 2.97
N TYR A 234 2.79 -10.32 3.59
CA TYR A 234 2.68 -10.16 5.03
C TYR A 234 1.33 -10.58 5.62
N ALA A 235 0.33 -10.84 4.78
CA ALA A 235 -1.00 -11.23 5.26
C ALA A 235 -1.00 -12.45 6.21
N PRO A 236 -0.22 -13.53 6.00
CA PRO A 236 -0.14 -14.65 6.93
C PRO A 236 0.43 -14.29 8.31
N VAL A 237 1.29 -13.28 8.39
CA VAL A 237 2.00 -12.89 9.61
C VAL A 237 1.08 -12.16 10.60
N PHE A 238 -0.01 -11.57 10.14
CA PHE A 238 -0.90 -10.78 10.99
C PHE A 238 -1.67 -11.57 12.05
N TYR A 239 -1.85 -12.89 11.83
CA TYR A 239 -2.83 -13.66 12.60
C TYR A 239 -2.21 -14.74 13.48
N GLY A 240 -0.90 -14.89 13.49
CA GLY A 240 -0.23 -15.95 14.27
C GLY A 240 -0.54 -17.38 13.81
N ASP A 241 -1.63 -17.59 13.08
CA ASP A 241 -2.05 -18.86 12.49
C ASP A 241 -2.03 -18.73 10.96
N SER A 242 -0.95 -19.23 10.37
CA SER A 242 -0.73 -19.15 8.93
C SER A 242 -1.81 -19.88 8.12
N LYS A 243 -2.35 -20.99 8.64
CA LYS A 243 -3.41 -21.75 8.01
C LYS A 243 -4.71 -20.95 7.89
N GLN A 244 -5.16 -20.35 8.98
CA GLN A 244 -6.39 -19.55 8.97
C GLN A 244 -6.27 -18.31 8.09
N ALA A 245 -5.11 -17.67 8.06
CA ALA A 245 -4.85 -16.55 7.18
C ALA A 245 -4.87 -16.96 5.69
N ILE A 246 -4.26 -18.09 5.35
CA ILE A 246 -4.27 -18.64 3.98
C ILE A 246 -5.71 -19.00 3.57
N LEU A 247 -6.42 -19.76 4.40
CA LEU A 247 -7.81 -20.14 4.13
C LEU A 247 -8.71 -18.90 3.94
N TRP A 248 -8.53 -17.87 4.77
CA TRP A 248 -9.31 -16.64 4.62
C TRP A 248 -9.08 -15.95 3.27
N ARG A 249 -7.83 -15.83 2.81
CA ARG A 249 -7.52 -15.29 1.47
C ARG A 249 -8.17 -16.12 0.35
N LEU A 250 -8.12 -17.45 0.46
CA LEU A 250 -8.76 -18.35 -0.49
C LEU A 250 -10.28 -18.17 -0.50
N ARG A 251 -10.92 -18.10 0.67
CA ARG A 251 -12.38 -17.87 0.86
C ARG A 251 -12.86 -16.53 0.32
N LEU A 252 -11.96 -15.54 0.29
CA LEU A 252 -12.22 -14.23 -0.33
C LEU A 252 -12.00 -14.24 -1.86
N GLY A 253 -11.53 -15.34 -2.43
CA GLY A 253 -11.23 -15.45 -3.86
C GLY A 253 -10.06 -14.59 -4.32
N LEU A 254 -9.14 -14.26 -3.41
CA LEU A 254 -7.90 -13.55 -3.72
C LEU A 254 -6.92 -14.49 -4.43
N ALA A 255 -6.24 -14.01 -5.44
CA ALA A 255 -5.31 -14.77 -6.26
C ALA A 255 -4.12 -13.92 -6.72
N PRO A 256 -2.88 -14.45 -6.72
CA PRO A 256 -1.69 -13.72 -7.13
C PRO A 256 -1.61 -13.47 -8.64
N GLY A 257 -2.48 -14.07 -9.47
CA GLY A 257 -2.47 -13.89 -10.92
C GLY A 257 -1.18 -14.35 -11.56
N GLN A 258 -0.80 -15.62 -11.33
CA GLN A 258 0.47 -16.18 -11.82
C GLN A 258 0.62 -16.01 -13.34
N GLU A 259 -0.44 -16.21 -14.09
CA GLU A 259 -0.50 -16.05 -15.53
C GLU A 259 -0.27 -14.60 -16.04
N LEU A 260 -0.36 -13.63 -15.13
CA LEU A 260 -0.12 -12.22 -15.44
C LEU A 260 1.24 -11.72 -14.97
N VAL A 261 1.61 -12.05 -13.74
CA VAL A 261 2.80 -11.50 -13.06
C VAL A 261 3.87 -12.56 -12.82
N GLY A 262 3.49 -13.83 -12.85
CA GLY A 262 4.39 -14.94 -12.55
C GLY A 262 4.73 -15.01 -11.07
N LEU A 263 5.96 -15.44 -10.77
CA LEU A 263 6.47 -15.61 -9.40
C LEU A 263 6.93 -14.30 -8.75
N GLY A 264 7.10 -13.24 -9.55
CA GLY A 264 7.48 -11.92 -9.08
C GLY A 264 6.30 -11.18 -8.47
N TYR A 265 6.58 -10.08 -7.86
CA TYR A 265 5.58 -9.09 -7.48
C TYR A 265 5.85 -7.79 -8.23
N ILE A 266 4.85 -6.95 -8.31
CA ILE A 266 5.00 -5.61 -8.85
C ILE A 266 5.89 -4.81 -7.89
N GLY A 267 7.17 -4.62 -8.22
CA GLY A 267 8.11 -3.99 -7.27
C GLY A 267 9.43 -3.59 -7.90
N HIS A 268 10.47 -3.56 -7.07
CA HIS A 268 11.83 -3.22 -7.44
C HIS A 268 12.55 -4.42 -8.10
N GLY A 269 13.52 -4.18 -8.98
CA GLY A 269 14.18 -5.29 -9.70
C GLY A 269 15.62 -5.02 -10.09
N THR A 270 16.01 -3.77 -10.32
CA THR A 270 17.40 -3.42 -10.73
C THR A 270 18.45 -3.91 -9.74
N GLU A 271 18.12 -3.90 -8.45
CA GLU A 271 19.01 -4.34 -7.38
C GLU A 271 19.46 -5.80 -7.52
N LEU A 272 18.66 -6.67 -8.15
CA LEU A 272 19.03 -8.07 -8.38
C LEU A 272 20.32 -8.22 -9.20
N VAL A 273 20.62 -7.24 -10.03
CA VAL A 273 21.82 -7.23 -10.89
C VAL A 273 23.06 -6.74 -10.16
N HIS A 274 22.91 -5.84 -9.19
CA HIS A 274 24.06 -5.14 -8.61
C HIS A 274 24.19 -5.25 -7.08
N HIS A 275 23.33 -6.03 -6.42
CA HIS A 275 23.32 -6.13 -4.95
C HIS A 275 24.57 -6.81 -4.37
N ARG A 276 25.13 -7.81 -5.05
CA ARG A 276 26.22 -8.64 -4.52
C ARG A 276 27.54 -7.88 -4.43
N ASP A 277 28.32 -8.15 -3.40
CA ASP A 277 29.58 -7.46 -3.11
C ASP A 277 30.64 -7.63 -4.20
N GLU A 278 30.63 -8.76 -4.92
CA GLU A 278 31.51 -8.99 -6.06
C GLU A 278 31.22 -7.99 -7.17
N VAL A 279 29.94 -7.72 -7.47
CA VAL A 279 29.52 -6.75 -8.48
C VAL A 279 29.83 -5.33 -8.00
N LYS A 280 29.60 -5.00 -6.74
CA LYS A 280 29.95 -3.70 -6.16
C LYS A 280 31.43 -3.35 -6.32
N LYS A 281 32.30 -4.33 -6.16
CA LYS A 281 33.76 -4.16 -6.31
C LYS A 281 34.21 -4.08 -7.79
N ALA A 282 33.59 -4.91 -8.66
CA ALA A 282 33.97 -4.98 -10.08
C ALA A 282 33.39 -3.80 -10.88
N HIS A 283 32.23 -3.29 -10.53
CA HIS A 283 31.45 -2.34 -11.31
C HIS A 283 30.99 -1.12 -10.50
N PRO A 284 31.89 -0.30 -9.95
CA PRO A 284 31.51 0.91 -9.19
C PRO A 284 30.71 1.90 -10.03
N GLU A 285 30.84 1.91 -11.36
CA GLU A 285 30.11 2.74 -12.31
C GLU A 285 28.61 2.39 -12.43
N TYR A 286 28.19 1.24 -11.89
CA TYR A 286 26.76 0.87 -11.82
C TYR A 286 26.00 1.71 -10.79
N TYR A 287 26.71 2.33 -9.85
CA TYR A 287 26.10 3.02 -8.71
C TYR A 287 26.05 4.53 -8.92
N ALA A 288 25.00 5.14 -8.41
CA ALA A 288 24.80 6.58 -8.48
C ALA A 288 25.88 7.32 -7.72
N LEU A 289 26.29 8.48 -8.23
CA LEU A 289 27.28 9.37 -7.65
C LEU A 289 26.58 10.48 -6.89
N TYR A 290 26.91 10.68 -5.62
CA TYR A 290 26.43 11.77 -4.79
C TYR A 290 27.59 12.39 -4.00
N GLY A 291 27.79 13.71 -4.14
CA GLY A 291 28.89 14.40 -3.47
C GLY A 291 30.29 13.78 -3.74
N GLY A 292 30.53 13.33 -4.96
CA GLY A 292 31.79 12.71 -5.35
C GLY A 292 31.99 11.24 -4.94
N LYS A 293 30.99 10.59 -4.33
CA LYS A 293 31.06 9.18 -3.89
C LYS A 293 29.97 8.35 -4.55
N ARG A 294 30.31 7.10 -4.91
CA ARG A 294 29.34 6.11 -5.40
C ARG A 294 28.56 5.52 -4.24
N ASP A 295 27.22 5.44 -4.39
CA ASP A 295 26.31 4.88 -3.39
C ASP A 295 26.22 3.34 -3.54
N THR A 296 27.15 2.64 -2.94
CA THR A 296 27.21 1.18 -2.94
C THR A 296 26.43 0.53 -1.78
N GLY A 297 25.50 1.25 -1.15
CA GLY A 297 24.66 0.71 -0.07
C GLY A 297 25.02 1.24 1.32
N THR A 298 25.06 2.57 1.46
CA THR A 298 25.31 3.25 2.74
C THR A 298 24.04 3.42 3.57
N SER A 299 22.86 3.30 2.96
CA SER A 299 21.56 3.40 3.65
C SER A 299 21.08 2.03 4.16
N PRO A 300 20.60 1.92 5.40
CA PRO A 300 19.96 0.70 5.90
C PRO A 300 18.70 0.31 5.10
N TRP A 301 18.07 1.26 4.44
CA TRP A 301 16.89 1.07 3.60
C TRP A 301 17.22 0.59 2.19
N ASN A 302 18.46 0.79 1.77
CA ASN A 302 18.97 0.37 0.47
C ASN A 302 20.37 -0.20 0.58
N PRO A 303 20.51 -1.42 1.14
CA PRO A 303 21.83 -2.06 1.32
C PRO A 303 22.47 -2.47 0.00
N GLY A 304 21.69 -2.54 -1.07
CA GLY A 304 22.17 -2.79 -2.44
C GLY A 304 22.84 -1.61 -3.12
N GLY A 305 22.64 -0.39 -2.61
CA GLY A 305 23.06 0.85 -3.23
C GLY A 305 22.10 1.33 -4.33
N ARG A 306 22.18 2.61 -4.67
CA ARG A 306 21.33 3.22 -5.71
C ARG A 306 21.97 3.10 -7.08
N PRO A 307 21.25 2.66 -8.11
CA PRO A 307 21.80 2.48 -9.45
C PRO A 307 22.00 3.83 -10.18
N CYS A 308 23.02 3.89 -11.03
CA CYS A 308 23.16 4.91 -12.08
C CYS A 308 22.46 4.41 -13.35
N LEU A 309 21.21 4.81 -13.58
CA LEU A 309 20.42 4.33 -14.73
C LEU A 309 20.96 4.83 -16.10
N SER A 310 22.00 5.69 -16.11
CA SER A 310 22.73 6.07 -17.30
C SER A 310 23.97 5.21 -17.54
N SER A 311 24.33 4.28 -16.64
CA SER A 311 25.47 3.39 -16.83
C SER A 311 25.17 2.40 -17.97
N PRO A 312 25.99 2.38 -19.06
CA PRO A 312 25.81 1.41 -20.15
C PRO A 312 25.95 -0.03 -19.67
N GLY A 313 26.98 -0.31 -18.84
CA GLY A 313 27.20 -1.65 -18.32
C GLY A 313 26.07 -2.17 -17.43
N LEU A 314 25.46 -1.32 -16.59
CA LEU A 314 24.27 -1.69 -15.81
C LEU A 314 23.09 -1.99 -16.73
N PHE A 315 22.87 -1.19 -17.76
CA PHE A 315 21.82 -1.41 -18.76
C PHE A 315 21.99 -2.76 -19.46
N GLU A 316 23.17 -3.04 -19.99
CA GLU A 316 23.49 -4.31 -20.67
C GLU A 316 23.32 -5.50 -19.72
N SER A 317 23.80 -5.38 -18.48
CA SER A 317 23.67 -6.42 -17.45
C SER A 317 22.20 -6.69 -17.11
N ASN A 318 21.37 -5.65 -17.01
CA ASN A 318 19.93 -5.81 -16.74
C ASN A 318 19.18 -6.49 -17.88
N VAL A 319 19.50 -6.14 -19.14
CA VAL A 319 18.93 -6.81 -20.33
C VAL A 319 19.33 -8.29 -20.34
N LYS A 320 20.62 -8.61 -20.10
CA LYS A 320 21.13 -9.97 -20.01
C LYS A 320 20.44 -10.76 -18.88
N PHE A 321 20.31 -10.17 -17.70
CA PHE A 321 19.63 -10.74 -16.56
C PHE A 321 18.17 -11.09 -16.86
N ALA A 322 17.42 -10.14 -17.41
CA ALA A 322 16.02 -10.34 -17.73
C ALA A 322 15.83 -11.46 -18.77
N ARG A 323 16.68 -11.53 -19.81
CA ARG A 323 16.69 -12.63 -20.77
C ARG A 323 16.94 -13.98 -20.09
N ALA A 324 17.97 -14.07 -19.25
CA ALA A 324 18.28 -15.30 -18.52
C ALA A 324 17.11 -15.76 -17.63
N VAL A 325 16.42 -14.83 -16.98
CA VAL A 325 15.25 -15.13 -16.17
C VAL A 325 14.09 -15.65 -17.04
N PHE A 326 13.83 -15.02 -18.18
CA PHE A 326 12.80 -15.48 -19.12
C PHE A 326 13.12 -16.85 -19.71
N ASP A 327 14.36 -17.09 -20.11
CA ASP A 327 14.80 -18.37 -20.71
C ASP A 327 14.78 -19.53 -19.71
N ILE A 328 15.17 -19.29 -18.46
CA ILE A 328 15.33 -20.34 -17.44
C ILE A 328 14.03 -20.60 -16.69
N SER A 329 13.31 -19.56 -16.32
CA SER A 329 12.14 -19.62 -15.40
C SER A 329 10.81 -19.28 -16.07
N ASN A 330 10.85 -18.74 -17.27
CA ASN A 330 9.69 -18.43 -18.12
C ASN A 330 8.56 -17.61 -17.45
N PRO A 331 8.84 -16.59 -16.61
CA PRO A 331 7.76 -15.76 -16.09
C PRO A 331 7.14 -14.90 -17.18
N PRO A 332 5.89 -14.44 -17.03
CA PRO A 332 5.25 -13.55 -18.00
C PRO A 332 5.83 -12.13 -17.96
N MET A 333 6.37 -11.69 -16.81
CA MET A 333 6.95 -10.35 -16.67
C MET A 333 8.06 -10.28 -15.62
N ILE A 334 8.86 -9.21 -15.71
CA ILE A 334 9.93 -8.87 -14.75
C ILE A 334 9.89 -7.37 -14.46
N SER A 335 10.31 -6.97 -13.26
CA SER A 335 10.57 -5.58 -12.93
C SER A 335 12.04 -5.21 -13.11
N VAL A 336 12.29 -4.00 -13.60
CA VAL A 336 13.62 -3.39 -13.71
C VAL A 336 13.68 -2.03 -13.01
N MET A 337 12.78 -1.80 -12.05
CA MET A 337 12.71 -0.55 -11.30
C MET A 337 13.87 -0.42 -10.31
N PRO A 338 14.35 0.81 -10.03
CA PRO A 338 15.31 1.02 -8.97
C PRO A 338 14.74 0.65 -7.60
N ALA A 339 15.63 0.42 -6.64
CA ALA A 339 15.25 0.11 -5.26
C ALA A 339 14.47 1.25 -4.59
N ASP A 340 13.79 0.92 -3.48
CA ASP A 340 13.03 1.90 -2.70
C ASP A 340 13.89 3.10 -2.27
N GLY A 341 13.25 4.28 -2.16
CA GLY A 341 13.95 5.52 -1.80
C GLY A 341 14.81 6.13 -2.92
N TYR A 342 14.55 5.79 -4.19
CA TYR A 342 15.22 6.40 -5.33
C TYR A 342 14.61 7.77 -5.63
N VAL A 343 15.09 8.81 -4.95
CA VAL A 343 14.50 10.17 -4.98
C VAL A 343 15.44 11.24 -5.52
N SER A 344 16.70 10.90 -5.79
CA SER A 344 17.72 11.86 -6.21
C SER A 344 18.40 11.42 -7.51
N LEU A 345 18.64 12.37 -8.42
CA LEU A 345 19.36 12.12 -9.64
C LEU A 345 20.86 11.87 -9.37
N CYS A 346 21.43 10.87 -10.02
CA CYS A 346 22.87 10.63 -10.02
C CYS A 346 23.64 11.85 -10.58
N GLN A 347 24.68 12.28 -9.91
CA GLN A 347 25.50 13.48 -10.25
C GLN A 347 26.66 13.19 -11.19
N CYS A 348 26.75 12.02 -11.83
CA CYS A 348 27.80 11.76 -12.82
C CYS A 348 27.52 12.46 -14.14
N GLU A 349 28.56 12.64 -14.97
CA GLU A 349 28.45 13.31 -16.28
C GLU A 349 27.40 12.70 -17.20
N LEU A 350 27.17 11.36 -17.14
CA LEU A 350 26.17 10.67 -17.95
C LEU A 350 24.73 11.04 -17.54
N CYS A 351 24.52 11.51 -16.32
CA CYS A 351 23.21 11.85 -15.77
C CYS A 351 22.90 13.34 -15.81
N LYS A 352 23.88 14.16 -16.12
CA LYS A 352 23.75 15.62 -16.14
C LYS A 352 22.61 16.08 -17.07
N GLY A 353 21.69 16.90 -16.54
CA GLY A 353 20.55 17.44 -17.28
C GLY A 353 19.43 16.44 -17.59
N LYS A 354 19.44 15.25 -17.02
CA LYS A 354 18.37 14.25 -17.22
C LYS A 354 17.20 14.37 -16.26
N GLY A 355 17.36 15.07 -15.14
CA GLY A 355 16.27 15.39 -14.22
C GLY A 355 15.42 16.56 -14.71
N THR A 356 14.21 16.67 -14.16
CA THR A 356 13.19 17.68 -14.47
C THR A 356 12.63 18.25 -13.16
N PRO A 357 13.46 18.99 -12.36
CA PRO A 357 13.05 19.51 -11.06
C PRO A 357 11.84 20.44 -11.13
N GLU A 358 11.64 21.13 -12.26
CA GLU A 358 10.47 21.96 -12.55
C GLU A 358 9.13 21.21 -12.51
N ARG A 359 9.16 19.88 -12.49
CA ARG A 359 7.97 19.03 -12.37
C ARG A 359 7.63 18.66 -10.92
N GLY A 360 8.36 19.23 -9.96
CA GLY A 360 8.20 18.94 -8.55
C GLY A 360 8.62 17.53 -8.16
N TYR A 361 8.49 17.22 -6.87
CA TYR A 361 8.94 15.93 -6.32
C TYR A 361 8.42 14.72 -7.09
N GLN A 362 7.15 14.69 -7.48
CA GLN A 362 6.52 13.54 -8.12
C GLN A 362 6.90 13.34 -9.59
N GLY A 363 7.55 14.33 -10.20
CA GLY A 363 7.90 14.30 -11.62
C GLY A 363 9.39 14.45 -11.92
N GLN A 364 10.19 14.86 -10.94
CA GLN A 364 11.59 15.27 -11.18
C GLN A 364 12.50 14.18 -11.76
N LEU A 365 12.17 12.91 -11.55
CA LEU A 365 12.91 11.77 -12.09
C LEU A 365 12.10 10.96 -13.14
N SER A 366 10.90 11.40 -13.51
CA SER A 366 10.01 10.62 -14.39
C SER A 366 10.65 10.32 -15.73
N ASP A 367 11.19 11.32 -16.44
CA ASP A 367 11.82 11.09 -17.74
C ASP A 367 13.08 10.23 -17.63
N TYR A 368 13.83 10.35 -16.53
CA TYR A 368 15.07 9.60 -16.31
C TYR A 368 14.81 8.11 -16.01
N VAL A 369 13.88 7.82 -15.11
CA VAL A 369 13.58 6.43 -14.72
C VAL A 369 12.82 5.70 -15.83
N TRP A 370 11.81 6.34 -16.40
CA TRP A 370 10.98 5.72 -17.44
C TRP A 370 11.69 5.58 -18.78
N ASP A 371 12.68 6.44 -19.10
CA ASP A 371 13.58 6.22 -20.24
C ASP A 371 14.38 4.91 -20.08
N TYR A 372 14.89 4.66 -18.88
CA TYR A 372 15.59 3.41 -18.59
C TYR A 372 14.69 2.18 -18.75
N VAL A 373 13.50 2.21 -18.15
CA VAL A 373 12.53 1.11 -18.25
C VAL A 373 12.14 0.85 -19.71
N ASP A 374 11.83 1.90 -20.47
CA ASP A 374 11.44 1.80 -21.87
C ASP A 374 12.58 1.24 -22.77
N ARG A 375 13.81 1.69 -22.55
CA ARG A 375 14.98 1.17 -23.28
C ARG A 375 15.22 -0.33 -23.00
N VAL A 376 15.17 -0.75 -21.74
CA VAL A 376 15.28 -2.16 -21.38
C VAL A 376 14.15 -2.97 -22.01
N ALA A 377 12.92 -2.48 -21.90
CA ALA A 377 11.75 -3.14 -22.49
C ALA A 377 11.90 -3.30 -24.03
N ARG A 378 12.37 -2.28 -24.75
CA ARG A 378 12.60 -2.33 -26.19
C ARG A 378 13.64 -3.39 -26.58
N GLU A 379 14.72 -3.53 -25.81
CA GLU A 379 15.73 -4.56 -26.07
C GLU A 379 15.18 -5.97 -25.81
N LEU A 380 14.37 -6.14 -24.76
CA LEU A 380 13.72 -7.41 -24.47
C LEU A 380 12.64 -7.77 -25.50
N TYR A 381 11.92 -6.80 -26.01
CA TYR A 381 10.89 -7.01 -27.03
C TYR A 381 11.43 -7.64 -28.33
N LYS A 382 12.70 -7.40 -28.65
CA LYS A 382 13.35 -7.98 -29.83
C LYS A 382 13.51 -9.51 -29.76
N THR A 383 13.61 -10.05 -28.56
CA THR A 383 13.88 -11.48 -28.31
C THR A 383 12.72 -12.20 -27.60
N HIS A 384 11.93 -11.47 -26.79
CA HIS A 384 10.83 -11.98 -25.98
C HIS A 384 9.59 -11.08 -26.11
N PRO A 385 8.97 -11.05 -27.31
CA PRO A 385 7.85 -10.13 -27.58
C PRO A 385 6.58 -10.47 -26.79
N ASP A 386 6.48 -11.71 -26.28
CA ASP A 386 5.40 -12.21 -25.42
C ASP A 386 5.61 -11.87 -23.93
N LYS A 387 6.80 -11.38 -23.55
CA LYS A 387 7.16 -11.05 -22.18
C LYS A 387 7.03 -9.56 -21.90
N LYS A 388 6.76 -9.21 -20.64
CA LYS A 388 6.56 -7.81 -20.21
C LYS A 388 7.59 -7.33 -19.21
N VAL A 389 7.78 -6.02 -19.22
CA VAL A 389 8.56 -5.30 -18.22
C VAL A 389 7.60 -4.41 -17.45
N ILE A 390 7.49 -4.64 -16.13
CA ILE A 390 6.65 -3.81 -15.28
C ILE A 390 7.47 -2.75 -14.56
N GLY A 391 6.96 -1.51 -14.56
CA GLY A 391 7.50 -0.40 -13.80
C GLY A 391 6.49 0.13 -12.77
N LEU A 392 6.98 0.58 -11.61
CA LEU A 392 6.16 1.29 -10.63
C LEU A 392 6.24 2.80 -10.86
N ALA A 393 5.09 3.44 -11.03
CA ALA A 393 4.94 4.88 -10.91
C ALA A 393 4.89 5.23 -9.42
N TYR A 394 6.00 5.75 -8.87
CA TYR A 394 6.21 5.87 -7.44
C TYR A 394 7.12 7.05 -7.09
N GLY A 395 6.88 7.71 -5.95
CA GLY A 395 7.76 8.74 -5.40
C GLY A 395 8.14 9.83 -6.41
N ALA A 396 9.44 10.00 -6.65
CA ALA A 396 9.97 11.04 -7.53
C ALA A 396 9.76 10.79 -9.04
N TYR A 397 9.19 9.65 -9.41
CA TYR A 397 8.86 9.24 -10.79
C TYR A 397 7.42 8.72 -10.92
N LEU A 398 6.52 9.26 -10.08
CA LEU A 398 5.09 8.95 -10.09
C LEU A 398 4.40 9.48 -11.36
N LEU A 399 4.76 10.68 -11.82
CA LEU A 399 4.16 11.26 -13.02
C LEU A 399 4.66 10.54 -14.29
N PRO A 400 3.84 10.42 -15.34
CA PRO A 400 4.28 9.82 -16.60
C PRO A 400 5.39 10.66 -17.25
N PRO A 401 6.32 10.03 -18.00
CA PRO A 401 7.39 10.76 -18.69
C PRO A 401 6.82 11.70 -19.76
N GLU A 402 7.44 12.88 -19.94
CA GLU A 402 7.04 13.82 -20.98
C GLU A 402 7.78 13.57 -22.31
N ARG A 403 9.08 13.28 -22.24
CA ARG A 403 9.95 13.09 -23.40
C ARG A 403 9.65 11.80 -24.20
N ILE A 404 8.89 10.87 -23.63
CA ILE A 404 8.46 9.64 -24.28
C ILE A 404 7.00 9.80 -24.69
N ALA A 405 6.73 9.75 -25.99
CA ALA A 405 5.36 9.87 -26.49
C ALA A 405 4.53 8.63 -26.13
N LYS A 406 5.07 7.43 -26.37
CA LYS A 406 4.49 6.13 -26.06
C LYS A 406 5.56 5.16 -25.57
N LEU A 407 5.27 4.44 -24.51
CA LEU A 407 6.12 3.35 -24.03
C LEU A 407 6.07 2.13 -24.94
N SER A 408 7.11 1.30 -24.87
CA SER A 408 7.19 0.04 -25.62
C SER A 408 5.96 -0.85 -25.39
N PRO A 409 5.48 -1.61 -26.40
CA PRO A 409 4.28 -2.45 -26.28
C PRO A 409 4.32 -3.48 -25.17
N ASN A 410 5.49 -3.83 -24.68
CA ASN A 410 5.69 -4.77 -23.59
C ASN A 410 5.90 -4.11 -22.23
N VAL A 411 5.69 -2.79 -22.08
CA VAL A 411 5.73 -2.12 -20.77
C VAL A 411 4.37 -2.17 -20.12
N ALA A 412 4.34 -2.64 -18.86
CA ALA A 412 3.22 -2.54 -17.94
C ALA A 412 3.54 -1.51 -16.83
N VAL A 413 2.54 -0.84 -16.29
CA VAL A 413 2.72 0.17 -15.24
C VAL A 413 1.85 -0.14 -14.03
N GLY A 414 2.49 -0.20 -12.86
CA GLY A 414 1.82 -0.21 -11.57
C GLY A 414 1.84 1.18 -10.95
N ILE A 415 0.69 1.76 -10.62
CA ILE A 415 0.61 3.07 -9.98
C ILE A 415 0.49 2.90 -8.48
N CYS A 416 1.44 3.45 -7.74
CA CYS A 416 1.40 3.53 -6.28
C CYS A 416 0.40 4.60 -5.83
N GLN A 417 -0.46 4.22 -4.89
CA GLN A 417 -1.49 5.11 -4.35
C GLN A 417 -1.80 4.79 -2.89
N SER A 418 -2.61 5.62 -2.24
CA SER A 418 -3.18 5.37 -0.93
C SER A 418 -4.67 5.70 -0.95
N ARG A 419 -5.49 4.69 -1.18
CA ARG A 419 -6.95 4.81 -1.35
C ARG A 419 -7.65 5.39 -0.12
N SER A 420 -7.09 5.21 1.07
CA SER A 420 -7.62 5.80 2.29
C SER A 420 -7.77 7.33 2.21
N GLY A 421 -6.92 8.01 1.41
CA GLY A 421 -7.02 9.46 1.16
C GLY A 421 -8.14 9.87 0.19
N PHE A 422 -8.79 8.93 -0.47
CA PHE A 422 -9.79 9.23 -1.52
C PHE A 422 -11.17 9.63 -0.97
N SER A 423 -11.38 9.59 0.33
CA SER A 423 -12.51 10.27 0.96
C SER A 423 -12.51 11.78 0.63
N ASN A 424 -11.34 12.39 0.41
CA ASN A 424 -11.23 13.73 -0.15
C ASN A 424 -11.50 13.69 -1.67
N PRO A 425 -12.53 14.39 -2.18
CA PRO A 425 -12.89 14.38 -3.60
C PRO A 425 -11.79 14.92 -4.51
N GLU A 426 -11.05 15.92 -4.06
CA GLU A 426 -9.97 16.53 -4.84
C GLU A 426 -8.80 15.54 -5.01
N THR A 427 -8.39 14.89 -3.93
CA THR A 427 -7.35 13.84 -3.97
C THR A 427 -7.73 12.70 -4.91
N TRP A 428 -8.98 12.28 -4.88
CA TRP A 428 -9.47 11.25 -5.81
C TRP A 428 -9.47 11.73 -7.26
N GLN A 429 -9.93 12.96 -7.53
CA GLN A 429 -9.89 13.56 -8.87
C GLN A 429 -8.47 13.65 -9.44
N GLN A 430 -7.51 14.07 -8.64
CA GLN A 430 -6.09 14.12 -9.04
C GLN A 430 -5.56 12.72 -9.37
N GLN A 431 -5.98 11.70 -8.62
CA GLN A 431 -5.60 10.31 -8.92
C GLN A 431 -6.21 9.81 -10.24
N VAL A 432 -7.45 10.16 -10.53
CA VAL A 432 -8.10 9.85 -11.82
C VAL A 432 -7.33 10.51 -12.98
N GLN A 433 -6.97 11.79 -12.84
CA GLN A 433 -6.17 12.51 -13.85
C GLN A 433 -4.80 11.86 -14.07
N LEU A 434 -4.12 11.46 -12.99
CA LEU A 434 -2.84 10.75 -13.06
C LEU A 434 -2.97 9.44 -13.85
N ARG A 435 -3.97 8.63 -13.55
CA ARG A 435 -4.23 7.36 -14.24
C ARG A 435 -4.54 7.58 -15.73
N GLN A 436 -5.36 8.58 -16.04
CA GLN A 436 -5.66 8.97 -17.44
C GLN A 436 -4.41 9.40 -18.19
N ALA A 437 -3.50 10.14 -17.53
CA ALA A 437 -2.23 10.54 -18.12
C ALA A 437 -1.32 9.33 -18.40
N TRP A 438 -1.28 8.34 -17.51
CA TRP A 438 -0.57 7.09 -17.71
C TRP A 438 -1.16 6.25 -18.85
N LEU A 439 -2.47 6.12 -18.94
CA LEU A 439 -3.14 5.38 -20.01
C LEU A 439 -2.82 5.97 -21.39
N LYS A 440 -2.64 7.29 -21.47
CA LYS A 440 -2.18 7.94 -22.73
C LYS A 440 -0.75 7.54 -23.12
N LYS A 441 0.11 7.14 -22.19
CA LYS A 441 1.50 6.72 -22.42
C LYS A 441 1.63 5.22 -22.70
N LEU A 442 0.75 4.39 -22.14
CA LEU A 442 0.77 2.94 -22.32
C LEU A 442 0.34 2.53 -23.74
N THR A 443 1.17 1.71 -24.39
CA THR A 443 0.83 1.02 -25.65
C THR A 443 0.16 -0.33 -25.36
N SER A 444 0.61 -1.01 -24.30
CA SER A 444 0.06 -2.30 -23.87
C SER A 444 -1.36 -2.22 -23.31
N GLY A 445 -1.74 -1.08 -22.74
CA GLY A 445 -2.96 -0.95 -21.93
C GLY A 445 -2.87 -1.65 -20.55
N ASP A 446 -1.73 -2.21 -20.16
CA ASP A 446 -1.57 -2.97 -18.91
C ASP A 446 -1.26 -2.04 -17.74
N LEU A 447 -2.32 -1.61 -17.10
CA LEU A 447 -2.29 -0.84 -15.87
C LEU A 447 -2.57 -1.73 -14.67
N TYR A 448 -1.75 -1.59 -13.62
CA TYR A 448 -1.92 -2.20 -12.31
C TYR A 448 -1.95 -1.13 -11.24
N ILE A 449 -2.49 -1.47 -10.09
CA ILE A 449 -2.48 -0.60 -8.90
C ILE A 449 -1.64 -1.25 -7.81
N TYR A 450 -0.84 -0.43 -7.14
CA TYR A 450 -0.12 -0.78 -5.91
C TYR A 450 -0.68 0.10 -4.79
N ASP A 451 -1.45 -0.48 -3.88
CA ASP A 451 -2.12 0.27 -2.83
C ASP A 451 -1.59 -0.08 -1.44
N TYR A 452 -1.72 0.85 -0.51
CA TYR A 452 -1.28 0.71 0.87
C TYR A 452 -2.49 0.74 1.80
N TYR A 453 -2.80 -0.42 2.41
CA TYR A 453 -3.86 -0.52 3.40
C TYR A 453 -3.27 -0.50 4.80
N LEU A 454 -3.32 0.68 5.44
CA LEU A 454 -2.90 0.88 6.81
C LEU A 454 -1.45 0.43 7.08
N HIS A 455 -0.55 0.91 6.26
CA HIS A 455 0.88 0.73 6.47
C HIS A 455 1.33 1.49 7.73
N SER A 456 0.80 1.09 8.89
CA SER A 456 1.23 1.64 10.18
C SER A 456 2.32 0.76 10.77
N ARG A 457 3.42 1.37 11.15
CA ARG A 457 4.45 0.78 12.01
C ARG A 457 4.30 1.38 13.41
N PRO A 458 4.76 0.70 14.48
CA PRO A 458 4.81 1.31 15.80
C PRO A 458 5.44 2.72 15.76
N GLY A 459 4.76 3.71 16.37
CA GLY A 459 5.21 5.10 16.38
C GLY A 459 4.86 5.94 15.15
N LYS A 460 4.10 5.42 14.18
CA LYS A 460 3.56 6.24 13.08
C LYS A 460 2.21 6.85 13.44
N THR A 461 1.87 7.96 12.77
CA THR A 461 0.73 8.84 13.07
C THR A 461 -0.65 8.17 12.99
N LEU A 462 -0.76 6.98 12.36
CA LEU A 462 -2.03 6.26 12.19
C LEU A 462 -2.22 5.10 13.18
N GLU A 463 -1.29 4.87 14.12
CA GLU A 463 -1.41 3.78 15.08
C GLU A 463 -2.64 3.97 15.97
N GLY A 464 -3.53 2.98 15.98
CA GLY A 464 -4.79 3.00 16.72
C GLY A 464 -5.90 3.86 16.14
N ILE A 465 -5.65 4.60 15.05
CA ILE A 465 -6.71 5.37 14.38
C ILE A 465 -7.56 4.43 13.55
N PRO A 466 -8.90 4.43 13.70
CA PRO A 466 -9.80 3.55 12.96
C PRO A 466 -10.03 4.06 11.54
N VAL A 467 -9.10 3.74 10.63
CA VAL A 467 -9.14 4.17 9.23
C VAL A 467 -10.01 3.24 8.40
N PHE A 468 -11.31 3.47 8.38
CA PHE A 468 -12.25 2.82 7.45
C PHE A 468 -12.42 3.66 6.19
N PHE A 469 -12.55 2.99 5.03
CA PHE A 469 -12.78 3.67 3.74
C PHE A 469 -13.52 2.80 2.71
N PRO A 470 -14.55 2.02 3.11
CA PRO A 470 -15.26 1.10 2.20
C PRO A 470 -15.93 1.84 1.02
N HIS A 471 -16.45 3.04 1.21
CA HIS A 471 -17.07 3.82 0.13
C HIS A 471 -16.02 4.35 -0.87
N ALA A 472 -14.84 4.73 -0.39
CA ALA A 472 -13.74 5.11 -1.28
C ALA A 472 -13.25 3.91 -2.09
N ILE A 473 -13.20 2.70 -1.50
CA ILE A 473 -12.89 1.45 -2.20
C ILE A 473 -13.91 1.21 -3.32
N ALA A 474 -15.21 1.29 -3.01
CA ALA A 474 -16.27 1.01 -3.98
C ALA A 474 -16.22 1.97 -5.18
N ARG A 475 -16.14 3.28 -4.91
CA ARG A 475 -16.03 4.29 -5.96
C ARG A 475 -14.81 4.09 -6.84
N ASP A 476 -13.68 3.76 -6.24
CA ASP A 476 -12.41 3.63 -6.95
C ASP A 476 -12.35 2.36 -7.80
N LEU A 477 -12.78 1.22 -7.27
CA LEU A 477 -12.81 -0.04 -8.00
C LEU A 477 -13.86 -0.01 -9.12
N HIS A 478 -15.01 0.61 -8.90
CA HIS A 478 -15.99 0.84 -9.97
C HIS A 478 -15.37 1.64 -11.14
N TRP A 479 -14.59 2.69 -10.85
CA TRP A 479 -13.90 3.47 -11.88
C TRP A 479 -12.79 2.65 -12.57
N LEU A 480 -12.11 1.76 -11.87
CA LEU A 480 -11.01 0.92 -12.40
C LEU A 480 -11.49 -0.30 -13.21
N LYS A 481 -12.79 -0.66 -13.11
CA LYS A 481 -13.38 -1.78 -13.85
C LYS A 481 -13.12 -1.65 -15.35
N GLY A 482 -12.55 -2.71 -15.95
CA GLY A 482 -12.18 -2.72 -17.36
C GLY A 482 -10.96 -1.85 -17.73
N ILE A 483 -10.35 -1.15 -16.77
CA ILE A 483 -9.16 -0.30 -16.95
C ILE A 483 -7.93 -0.96 -16.35
N SER A 484 -7.99 -1.36 -15.08
CA SER A 484 -6.88 -2.01 -14.41
C SER A 484 -6.96 -3.53 -14.58
N LYS A 485 -5.79 -4.17 -14.71
CA LYS A 485 -5.66 -5.64 -14.65
C LYS A 485 -5.81 -6.18 -13.23
N GLY A 486 -5.73 -5.31 -12.23
CA GLY A 486 -5.88 -5.64 -10.83
C GLY A 486 -4.86 -4.96 -9.94
N GLU A 487 -4.77 -5.44 -8.71
CA GLU A 487 -4.07 -4.72 -7.67
C GLU A 487 -3.19 -5.63 -6.80
N PHE A 488 -2.08 -5.04 -6.36
CA PHE A 488 -1.31 -5.49 -5.21
C PHE A 488 -1.60 -4.56 -4.03
N ILE A 489 -2.01 -5.10 -2.91
CA ILE A 489 -2.25 -4.35 -1.68
C ILE A 489 -1.15 -4.68 -0.67
N GLU A 490 -0.38 -3.67 -0.28
CA GLU A 490 0.52 -3.77 0.86
C GLU A 490 -0.26 -3.51 2.15
N LEU A 491 -0.40 -4.56 2.95
CA LEU A 491 -1.05 -4.45 4.26
C LEU A 491 -0.04 -4.02 5.33
N SER A 492 -0.55 -3.39 6.40
CA SER A 492 0.26 -3.04 7.55
C SER A 492 0.94 -4.26 8.17
N ARG A 493 2.20 -4.10 8.57
CA ARG A 493 2.99 -5.14 9.24
C ARG A 493 2.71 -5.18 10.74
N THR A 494 2.62 -6.39 11.30
CA THR A 494 2.92 -6.62 12.71
C THR A 494 4.43 -6.87 12.84
N GLU A 495 5.16 -5.98 13.49
CA GLU A 495 6.56 -6.23 13.81
C GLU A 495 6.66 -7.20 15.00
N TRP A 496 7.53 -8.21 14.89
CA TRP A 496 7.81 -9.14 15.97
C TRP A 496 9.14 -8.76 16.64
N LYS A 497 9.10 -8.49 17.93
CA LYS A 497 10.29 -8.24 18.74
C LYS A 497 10.42 -9.34 19.79
N LYS A 498 11.47 -10.17 19.70
CA LYS A 498 11.71 -11.31 20.60
C LYS A 498 10.54 -12.30 20.71
N GLY A 499 9.86 -12.58 19.60
CA GLY A 499 8.72 -13.51 19.55
C GLY A 499 7.40 -12.92 20.06
N VAL A 500 7.36 -11.64 20.44
CA VAL A 500 6.14 -10.94 20.85
C VAL A 500 5.72 -9.99 19.72
N PRO A 501 4.46 -10.03 19.26
CA PRO A 501 3.97 -9.07 18.27
C PRO A 501 4.08 -7.66 18.86
N GLN A 502 4.76 -6.79 18.15
CA GLN A 502 4.83 -5.36 18.46
C GLN A 502 3.92 -4.63 17.47
N GLY A 503 3.10 -3.79 17.99
CA GLY A 503 2.13 -3.04 17.20
C GLY A 503 0.74 -3.65 17.23
N VAL A 504 -0.19 -2.88 16.81
CA VAL A 504 -1.60 -3.13 16.93
C VAL A 504 -2.04 -4.13 15.88
N HIS A 505 -2.89 -5.07 16.28
CA HIS A 505 -3.48 -6.05 15.39
C HIS A 505 -4.41 -5.37 14.37
N ALA A 506 -3.83 -4.83 13.30
CA ALA A 506 -4.56 -4.24 12.17
C ALA A 506 -5.70 -5.12 11.62
N PRO A 507 -5.66 -6.47 11.71
CA PRO A 507 -6.77 -7.33 11.33
C PRO A 507 -8.10 -7.00 11.98
N ALA A 508 -8.09 -6.54 13.23
CA ALA A 508 -9.31 -6.29 14.00
C ALA A 508 -10.31 -5.35 13.28
N PHE A 509 -9.82 -4.43 12.46
CA PHE A 509 -10.69 -3.54 11.70
C PHE A 509 -10.34 -3.49 10.19
N ASN A 510 -9.08 -3.72 9.81
CA ASN A 510 -8.68 -3.70 8.41
C ASN A 510 -9.32 -4.85 7.59
N HIS A 511 -9.82 -5.91 8.29
CA HIS A 511 -10.57 -6.99 7.63
C HIS A 511 -11.78 -6.47 6.86
N LEU A 512 -12.46 -5.40 7.33
CA LEU A 512 -13.60 -4.82 6.62
C LEU A 512 -13.15 -4.22 5.29
N ASN A 513 -12.08 -3.40 5.29
CA ASN A 513 -11.55 -2.82 4.05
C ASN A 513 -11.12 -3.93 3.07
N VAL A 514 -10.45 -4.98 3.55
CA VAL A 514 -10.03 -6.13 2.73
C VAL A 514 -11.22 -6.92 2.21
N TYR A 515 -12.23 -7.18 3.06
CA TYR A 515 -13.43 -7.92 2.67
C TYR A 515 -14.19 -7.19 1.56
N VAL A 516 -14.44 -5.89 1.73
CA VAL A 516 -15.11 -5.06 0.72
C VAL A 516 -14.32 -5.05 -0.59
N THR A 517 -13.01 -4.84 -0.52
CA THR A 517 -12.13 -4.89 -1.70
C THR A 517 -12.22 -6.22 -2.41
N ALA A 518 -12.09 -7.33 -1.68
CA ALA A 518 -12.12 -8.67 -2.26
C ALA A 518 -13.46 -8.98 -2.94
N ARG A 519 -14.57 -8.52 -2.37
CA ARG A 519 -15.90 -8.67 -2.98
C ARG A 519 -16.03 -7.87 -4.28
N LEU A 520 -15.55 -6.64 -4.27
CA LEU A 520 -15.58 -5.75 -5.42
C LEU A 520 -14.59 -6.14 -6.52
N TYR A 521 -13.56 -6.91 -6.23
CA TYR A 521 -12.72 -7.50 -7.27
C TYR A 521 -13.45 -8.53 -8.14
N TRP A 522 -14.46 -9.20 -7.60
CA TRP A 522 -15.29 -10.14 -8.35
C TRP A 522 -16.40 -9.43 -9.13
N ASP A 523 -16.96 -8.38 -8.55
CA ASP A 523 -18.00 -7.57 -9.19
C ASP A 523 -17.97 -6.18 -8.57
N ALA A 524 -17.39 -5.23 -9.30
CA ALA A 524 -17.19 -3.85 -8.85
C ALA A 524 -18.48 -3.02 -8.83
N ASP A 525 -19.57 -3.55 -9.35
CA ASP A 525 -20.89 -2.91 -9.38
C ASP A 525 -21.77 -3.35 -8.19
N GLN A 526 -21.25 -4.17 -7.26
CA GLN A 526 -22.01 -4.55 -6.06
C GLN A 526 -22.38 -3.32 -5.23
N ASP A 527 -23.62 -3.35 -4.70
CA ASP A 527 -24.07 -2.35 -3.74
C ASP A 527 -23.30 -2.46 -2.41
N VAL A 528 -22.43 -1.48 -2.17
CA VAL A 528 -21.59 -1.44 -0.97
C VAL A 528 -22.42 -1.20 0.30
N GLU A 529 -23.52 -0.43 0.21
CA GLU A 529 -24.40 -0.19 1.36
C GLU A 529 -25.08 -1.50 1.79
N ALA A 530 -25.64 -2.24 0.85
CA ALA A 530 -26.24 -3.55 1.15
C ALA A 530 -25.18 -4.53 1.73
N MET A 531 -23.96 -4.49 1.23
CA MET A 531 -22.85 -5.30 1.75
C MET A 531 -22.48 -4.93 3.20
N LEU A 532 -22.43 -3.64 3.51
CA LEU A 532 -22.14 -3.11 4.85
C LEU A 532 -23.29 -3.41 5.82
N GLU A 533 -24.54 -3.24 5.41
CA GLU A 533 -25.70 -3.62 6.24
C GLU A 533 -25.70 -5.12 6.57
N GLU A 534 -25.42 -5.97 5.60
CA GLU A 534 -25.25 -7.41 5.83
C GLU A 534 -24.11 -7.69 6.84
N TYR A 535 -22.98 -7.00 6.67
CA TYR A 535 -21.83 -7.12 7.57
C TYR A 535 -22.20 -6.73 9.00
N TYR A 536 -22.79 -5.55 9.21
CA TYR A 536 -23.19 -5.11 10.55
C TYR A 536 -24.20 -6.06 11.19
N ALA A 537 -25.17 -6.52 10.44
CA ALA A 537 -26.17 -7.46 10.95
C ALA A 537 -25.57 -8.80 11.37
N ASN A 538 -24.72 -9.38 10.53
CA ASN A 538 -24.15 -10.72 10.77
C ASN A 538 -22.99 -10.67 11.78
N TYR A 539 -22.13 -9.65 11.70
CA TYR A 539 -20.88 -9.63 12.45
C TYR A 539 -21.04 -9.02 13.84
N TYR A 540 -21.91 -8.03 14.01
CA TYR A 540 -22.14 -7.34 15.27
C TYR A 540 -23.55 -7.56 15.89
N GLY A 541 -24.46 -8.20 15.15
CA GLY A 541 -25.76 -8.65 15.68
C GLY A 541 -26.54 -7.57 16.41
N PRO A 542 -26.77 -7.71 17.75
CA PRO A 542 -27.55 -6.73 18.52
C PRO A 542 -26.90 -5.33 18.55
N ALA A 543 -25.56 -5.24 18.46
CA ALA A 543 -24.82 -3.96 18.45
C ALA A 543 -24.61 -3.38 17.04
N ARG A 544 -25.38 -3.86 16.04
CA ARG A 544 -25.21 -3.46 14.64
C ARG A 544 -25.33 -1.96 14.41
N GLN A 545 -26.26 -1.28 15.11
CA GLN A 545 -26.49 0.15 14.91
C GLN A 545 -25.37 1.00 15.52
N GLU A 546 -24.89 0.63 16.68
CA GLU A 546 -23.80 1.30 17.37
C GLU A 546 -22.48 1.13 16.60
N MET A 547 -22.21 -0.09 16.10
CA MET A 547 -21.01 -0.34 15.30
C MET A 547 -21.09 0.30 13.90
N LYS A 548 -22.28 0.35 13.28
CA LYS A 548 -22.50 1.15 12.07
C LYS A 548 -22.15 2.61 12.33
N GLY A 549 -22.71 3.19 13.39
CA GLY A 549 -22.42 4.58 13.77
C GLY A 549 -20.93 4.83 14.04
N PHE A 550 -20.24 3.87 14.69
CA PHE A 550 -18.80 3.96 14.91
C PHE A 550 -18.00 3.93 13.61
N VAL A 551 -18.27 2.97 12.72
CA VAL A 551 -17.54 2.80 11.45
C VAL A 551 -17.76 4.00 10.53
N GLU A 552 -19.01 4.44 10.34
CA GLU A 552 -19.34 5.60 9.50
C GLU A 552 -18.74 6.91 10.05
N TYR A 553 -18.81 7.09 11.38
CA TYR A 553 -18.16 8.24 12.01
C TYR A 553 -16.64 8.21 11.81
N ALA A 554 -16.03 7.03 11.97
CA ALA A 554 -14.60 6.86 11.80
C ALA A 554 -14.20 7.10 10.33
N GLU A 555 -14.92 6.56 9.35
CA GLU A 555 -14.65 6.81 7.92
C GLU A 555 -14.69 8.30 7.58
N ALA A 556 -15.65 9.02 8.11
CA ALA A 556 -15.81 10.46 7.85
C ALA A 556 -14.76 11.32 8.58
N ASN A 557 -14.23 10.87 9.72
CA ASN A 557 -13.47 11.74 10.63
C ASN A 557 -12.06 11.25 10.99
N TRP A 558 -11.60 10.09 10.51
CA TRP A 558 -10.28 9.58 10.90
C TRP A 558 -9.11 10.55 10.65
N PRO A 559 -9.08 11.39 9.58
CA PRO A 559 -8.02 12.38 9.41
C PRO A 559 -7.98 13.42 10.53
N ARG A 560 -9.16 13.80 11.04
CA ARG A 560 -9.29 14.76 12.14
C ARG A 560 -8.87 14.17 13.49
N MET A 561 -9.01 12.85 13.68
CA MET A 561 -8.58 12.17 14.91
C MET A 561 -7.06 12.25 15.13
N THR A 562 -6.27 12.55 14.08
CA THR A 562 -4.83 12.81 14.24
C THR A 562 -4.52 14.10 15.00
N LYS A 563 -5.49 15.02 15.13
CA LYS A 563 -5.26 16.41 15.61
C LYS A 563 -6.30 16.88 16.64
N GLU A 564 -7.48 16.28 16.69
CA GLU A 564 -8.61 16.84 17.44
C GLU A 564 -9.11 15.88 18.53
N VAL A 565 -9.04 16.32 19.79
CA VAL A 565 -9.51 15.55 20.95
C VAL A 565 -10.99 15.21 20.85
N ALA A 566 -11.83 16.18 20.46
CA ALA A 566 -13.28 15.98 20.41
C ALA A 566 -13.69 14.87 19.41
N THR A 567 -12.99 14.73 18.29
CA THR A 567 -13.26 13.66 17.31
C THR A 567 -12.86 12.29 17.85
N ILE A 568 -11.77 12.22 18.62
CA ILE A 568 -11.36 10.99 19.32
C ILE A 568 -12.39 10.62 20.38
N ASP A 569 -12.81 11.59 21.22
CA ASP A 569 -13.77 11.35 22.29
C ASP A 569 -15.07 10.77 21.74
N LYS A 570 -15.57 11.32 20.63
CA LYS A 570 -16.80 10.82 19.98
C LYS A 570 -16.64 9.40 19.43
N ALA A 571 -15.50 9.08 18.83
CA ALA A 571 -15.23 7.72 18.33
C ALA A 571 -15.20 6.70 19.50
N LEU A 572 -14.51 7.04 20.59
CA LEU A 572 -14.43 6.19 21.79
C LEU A 572 -15.78 6.04 22.49
N GLU A 573 -16.62 7.08 22.52
CA GLU A 573 -17.99 7.02 23.06
C GLU A 573 -18.85 6.03 22.25
N LEU A 574 -18.83 6.10 20.91
CA LEU A 574 -19.57 5.20 20.03
C LEU A 574 -19.14 3.75 20.20
N LEU A 575 -17.83 3.50 20.29
CA LEU A 575 -17.31 2.16 20.52
C LEU A 575 -17.70 1.61 21.91
N ALA A 576 -17.68 2.46 22.94
CA ALA A 576 -18.10 2.09 24.28
C ALA A 576 -19.61 1.75 24.35
N ALA A 577 -20.45 2.48 23.59
CA ALA A 577 -21.87 2.17 23.45
C ALA A 577 -22.08 0.79 22.82
N ALA A 578 -21.36 0.49 21.75
CA ALA A 578 -21.39 -0.81 21.07
C ALA A 578 -20.98 -1.97 22.00
N ARG A 579 -19.90 -1.80 22.77
CA ARG A 579 -19.45 -2.79 23.79
C ARG A 579 -20.54 -3.07 24.81
N LYS A 580 -21.19 -2.02 25.30
CA LYS A 580 -22.27 -2.14 26.29
C LYS A 580 -23.47 -2.95 25.78
N VAL A 581 -23.85 -2.71 24.50
CA VAL A 581 -24.98 -3.43 23.87
C VAL A 581 -24.62 -4.89 23.59
N ALA A 582 -23.41 -5.16 23.11
CA ALA A 582 -22.98 -6.50 22.75
C ALA A 582 -22.74 -7.42 23.97
N GLY A 583 -22.35 -6.88 25.13
CA GLY A 583 -22.07 -7.62 26.34
C GLY A 583 -21.05 -8.76 26.17
N ASP A 584 -21.10 -9.77 27.03
CA ASP A 584 -20.23 -10.96 26.97
C ASP A 584 -20.79 -12.01 25.98
N THR A 585 -20.75 -11.69 24.70
CA THR A 585 -21.19 -12.53 23.59
C THR A 585 -20.10 -12.67 22.54
N VAL A 586 -20.32 -13.49 21.52
CA VAL A 586 -19.43 -13.53 20.34
C VAL A 586 -19.32 -12.15 19.67
N TYR A 587 -20.39 -11.37 19.69
CA TYR A 587 -20.40 -10.00 19.15
C TYR A 587 -19.52 -9.06 20.00
N GLY A 588 -19.59 -9.20 21.33
CA GLY A 588 -18.71 -8.46 22.23
C GLY A 588 -17.24 -8.80 22.01
N LYS A 589 -16.89 -10.07 21.85
CA LYS A 589 -15.51 -10.49 21.54
C LYS A 589 -14.98 -9.88 20.24
N ARG A 590 -15.83 -9.73 19.22
CA ARG A 590 -15.47 -9.06 17.96
C ARG A 590 -15.23 -7.56 18.16
N ILE A 591 -16.03 -6.92 19.01
CA ILE A 591 -15.87 -5.50 19.33
C ILE A 591 -14.62 -5.28 20.18
N GLU A 592 -14.28 -6.21 21.10
CA GLU A 592 -13.02 -6.14 21.87
C GLU A 592 -11.79 -6.12 20.98
N LEU A 593 -11.76 -6.88 19.89
CA LEU A 593 -10.66 -6.81 18.91
C LEU A 593 -10.49 -5.40 18.33
N VAL A 594 -11.60 -4.69 18.09
CA VAL A 594 -11.56 -3.29 17.64
C VAL A 594 -11.08 -2.38 18.75
N ALA A 595 -11.55 -2.60 19.98
CA ALA A 595 -11.15 -1.83 21.16
C ALA A 595 -9.65 -1.98 21.45
N ASP A 596 -9.10 -3.20 21.32
CA ASP A 596 -7.67 -3.46 21.45
C ASP A 596 -6.87 -2.71 20.37
N TYR A 597 -7.37 -2.70 19.15
CA TYR A 597 -6.73 -1.95 18.07
C TYR A 597 -6.69 -0.44 18.35
N VAL A 598 -7.79 0.14 18.81
CA VAL A 598 -7.85 1.60 19.07
C VAL A 598 -7.23 2.00 20.40
N HIS A 599 -6.71 1.06 21.20
CA HIS A 599 -6.07 1.38 22.48
C HIS A 599 -5.02 2.52 22.40
N PRO A 600 -4.12 2.58 21.40
CA PRO A 600 -3.19 3.70 21.24
C PRO A 600 -3.86 5.07 21.03
N LEU A 601 -5.12 5.09 20.58
CA LEU A 601 -5.89 6.32 20.40
C LEU A 601 -6.11 7.05 21.74
N HIS A 602 -6.23 6.31 22.85
CA HIS A 602 -6.29 6.91 24.19
C HIS A 602 -5.00 7.66 24.54
N GLN A 603 -3.84 7.13 24.14
CA GLN A 603 -2.56 7.79 24.36
C GLN A 603 -2.42 9.02 23.47
N LEU A 604 -2.83 8.93 22.20
CA LEU A 604 -2.87 10.08 21.30
C LEU A 604 -3.79 11.18 21.85
N ARG A 605 -5.00 10.81 22.29
CA ARG A 605 -5.95 11.72 22.95
C ARG A 605 -5.33 12.43 24.14
N ALA A 606 -4.65 11.69 25.02
CA ALA A 606 -4.01 12.24 26.21
C ALA A 606 -2.88 13.22 25.82
N ARG A 607 -2.08 12.90 24.80
CA ARG A 607 -1.05 13.79 24.27
C ARG A 607 -1.65 15.08 23.69
N LEU A 608 -2.69 14.95 22.87
CA LEU A 608 -3.38 16.09 22.26
C LEU A 608 -4.06 16.98 23.31
N ALA A 609 -4.68 16.38 24.34
CA ALA A 609 -5.33 17.12 25.44
C ALA A 609 -4.33 17.87 26.33
N LYS A 610 -3.12 17.33 26.47
CA LYS A 610 -2.04 18.01 27.19
C LYS A 610 -1.40 19.16 26.39
N GLY A 611 -1.60 19.14 25.07
CA GLY A 611 -0.90 20.03 24.16
C GLY A 611 0.60 19.72 24.10
N ARG A 612 1.40 20.70 23.71
CA ARG A 612 2.86 20.60 23.61
C ARG A 612 3.53 20.92 24.94
N GLU A 613 3.16 20.23 26.03
CA GLU A 613 3.81 20.42 27.32
C GLU A 613 5.27 19.97 27.28
N ASN A 614 6.13 20.75 27.91
CA ASN A 614 7.57 20.48 28.06
C ASN A 614 8.39 20.49 26.76
N VAL A 615 7.93 21.15 25.70
CA VAL A 615 8.79 21.43 24.55
C VAL A 615 9.75 22.59 24.88
N PRO A 616 10.99 22.57 24.37
CA PRO A 616 11.89 23.72 24.57
C PRO A 616 11.34 24.98 23.89
N GLN A 617 11.76 26.12 24.40
CA GLN A 617 11.39 27.44 23.89
C GLN A 617 12.63 28.17 23.41
N ALA A 618 12.58 28.73 22.20
CA ALA A 618 13.55 29.66 21.68
C ALA A 618 12.96 31.07 21.62
N LEU A 619 13.72 32.04 22.12
CA LEU A 619 13.39 33.45 22.06
C LEU A 619 14.22 34.13 20.96
N ALA A 620 13.56 34.73 20.01
CA ALA A 620 14.15 35.66 19.08
C ALA A 620 13.92 37.10 19.61
N PHE A 621 14.87 37.97 19.45
CA PHE A 621 14.74 39.34 19.87
C PHE A 621 14.79 40.27 18.66
N GLU A 622 14.06 41.39 18.73
CA GLU A 622 14.13 42.39 17.69
C GLU A 622 15.56 42.96 17.54
N ARG A 623 15.97 43.15 16.31
CA ARG A 623 17.28 43.60 15.90
C ARG A 623 17.19 44.56 14.72
N ASN A 624 18.25 45.37 14.57
CA ASN A 624 18.38 46.22 13.40
C ASN A 624 19.03 45.42 12.26
N LYS A 625 18.34 45.30 11.12
CA LYS A 625 18.85 44.62 9.92
C LYS A 625 20.20 45.19 9.43
N ALA A 626 20.44 46.49 9.66
CA ALA A 626 21.67 47.12 9.27
C ALA A 626 22.92 46.63 10.03
N ASP A 627 22.72 45.95 11.19
CA ASP A 627 23.80 45.36 11.98
C ASP A 627 24.18 43.95 11.51
N LEU A 628 23.63 43.45 10.41
CA LEU A 628 23.88 42.13 9.85
C LEU A 628 24.39 42.20 8.42
N LYS A 629 25.45 41.47 8.15
CA LYS A 629 25.90 41.08 6.83
C LYS A 629 25.74 39.56 6.66
N LEU A 630 24.84 39.13 5.81
CA LEU A 630 24.60 37.72 5.61
C LEU A 630 25.79 37.06 4.88
N ASP A 631 26.78 36.59 5.63
CA ASP A 631 28.02 35.97 5.10
C ASP A 631 28.39 34.62 5.81
N GLY A 632 27.56 34.19 6.76
CA GLY A 632 27.68 32.92 7.46
C GLY A 632 28.63 32.93 8.66
N ARG A 633 29.26 34.08 9.02
CA ARG A 633 30.34 34.14 10.04
C ARG A 633 29.86 34.22 11.47
N LEU A 634 28.70 34.78 11.75
CA LEU A 634 28.12 34.98 13.09
C LEU A 634 28.92 35.94 13.98
N ASP A 635 29.72 36.82 13.41
CA ASP A 635 30.55 37.82 14.12
C ASP A 635 29.95 39.23 14.08
N ASP A 636 28.80 39.40 13.47
CA ASP A 636 28.10 40.68 13.38
C ASP A 636 27.46 41.07 14.71
N LYS A 637 27.34 42.42 14.90
CA LYS A 637 26.66 43.05 16.04
C LYS A 637 25.20 42.55 16.20
N PHE A 638 24.57 42.13 15.12
CA PHE A 638 23.24 41.52 15.14
C PHE A 638 23.14 40.35 16.12
N TRP A 639 24.18 39.53 16.22
CA TRP A 639 24.21 38.30 17.03
C TRP A 639 24.67 38.55 18.48
N GLU A 640 25.18 39.75 18.78
CA GLU A 640 25.68 40.05 20.12
C GLU A 640 24.58 39.99 21.18
N GLY A 641 24.89 39.35 22.30
CA GLY A 641 23.97 39.24 23.44
C GLY A 641 22.74 38.39 23.23
N LEU A 642 22.56 37.75 22.02
CA LEU A 642 21.49 36.79 21.81
C LEU A 642 21.79 35.46 22.50
N ARG A 643 20.74 34.88 23.07
CA ARG A 643 20.80 33.57 23.72
C ARG A 643 21.24 32.49 22.74
N VAL A 644 22.19 31.66 23.19
CA VAL A 644 22.68 30.51 22.47
C VAL A 644 21.90 29.27 22.89
N TYR A 645 21.38 28.56 21.93
CA TYR A 645 20.65 27.27 22.09
C TYR A 645 21.50 26.14 21.52
N SER A 646 21.36 24.91 22.06
CA SER A 646 22.09 23.73 21.64
C SER A 646 21.14 22.61 21.20
N LEU A 647 21.54 21.86 20.18
CA LEU A 647 20.84 20.65 19.76
C LEU A 647 21.31 19.46 20.61
N SER A 648 20.41 18.48 20.76
CA SER A 648 20.66 17.19 21.39
C SER A 648 20.49 16.05 20.37
N GLU A 649 21.05 14.86 20.63
CA GLU A 649 20.82 13.69 19.81
C GLU A 649 19.31 13.39 19.69
N VAL A 650 18.86 13.18 18.47
CA VAL A 650 17.41 13.11 18.16
C VAL A 650 16.69 11.97 18.89
N GLU A 651 17.34 10.83 19.08
CA GLU A 651 16.75 9.65 19.74
C GLU A 651 16.91 9.64 21.26
N THR A 652 18.08 10.07 21.74
CA THR A 652 18.44 9.88 23.15
C THR A 652 18.30 11.15 23.99
N GLY A 653 18.27 12.33 23.36
CA GLY A 653 18.32 13.62 24.02
C GLY A 653 19.67 13.97 24.65
N ARG A 654 20.71 13.15 24.43
CA ARG A 654 22.06 13.38 24.94
C ARG A 654 22.81 14.47 24.16
N VAL A 655 23.89 14.96 24.74
CA VAL A 655 24.80 15.87 24.03
C VAL A 655 25.46 15.14 22.85
N PRO A 656 25.36 15.65 21.61
CA PRO A 656 25.96 15.00 20.46
C PRO A 656 27.48 15.16 20.43
N ALA A 657 28.19 14.18 19.86
CA ALA A 657 29.66 14.22 19.71
C ALA A 657 30.17 15.39 18.86
N PHE A 658 29.32 15.92 18.00
CA PHE A 658 29.56 17.11 17.17
C PHE A 658 28.45 18.12 17.44
N PRO A 659 28.62 19.00 18.45
CA PRO A 659 27.58 19.93 18.86
C PRO A 659 27.14 20.89 17.75
N THR A 660 25.89 21.28 17.81
CA THR A 660 25.33 22.36 16.98
C THR A 660 24.64 23.35 17.91
N THR A 661 24.91 24.62 17.68
CA THR A 661 24.30 25.72 18.44
C THR A 661 23.62 26.68 17.48
N PHE A 662 22.62 27.42 17.97
CA PHE A 662 21.99 28.49 17.20
C PHE A 662 21.59 29.70 18.05
N ARG A 663 21.38 30.80 17.38
CA ARG A 663 20.78 32.05 17.88
C ARG A 663 19.62 32.44 16.98
N ALA A 664 18.65 33.17 17.52
CA ALA A 664 17.49 33.66 16.78
C ALA A 664 17.28 35.15 17.00
N GLY A 665 17.11 35.89 15.93
CA GLY A 665 16.77 37.31 15.92
C GLY A 665 15.60 37.60 14.95
N TRP A 666 14.90 38.70 15.17
CA TRP A 666 13.83 39.15 14.26
C TRP A 666 14.18 40.56 13.74
N ALA A 667 14.06 40.77 12.45
CA ALA A 667 14.21 42.11 11.88
C ALA A 667 13.22 42.33 10.71
N GLY A 668 12.43 43.40 10.80
CA GLY A 668 11.41 43.69 9.81
C GLY A 668 10.32 42.58 9.76
N ASP A 669 10.27 41.92 8.64
CA ASP A 669 9.30 40.84 8.34
C ASP A 669 9.89 39.43 8.44
N ALA A 670 11.10 39.24 8.90
CA ALA A 670 11.83 37.98 8.82
C ALA A 670 12.41 37.52 10.15
N ILE A 671 12.41 36.19 10.33
CA ILE A 671 13.27 35.53 11.32
C ILE A 671 14.66 35.32 10.76
N TYR A 672 15.67 35.53 11.60
CA TYR A 672 17.07 35.27 11.30
C TYR A 672 17.59 34.19 12.25
N LEU A 673 18.28 33.21 11.72
CA LEU A 673 18.91 32.14 12.47
C LEU A 673 20.40 32.13 12.16
N GLY A 674 21.23 32.24 13.21
CA GLY A 674 22.67 32.07 13.12
C GLY A 674 23.03 30.71 13.73
N ILE A 675 23.56 29.80 12.94
CA ILE A 675 23.75 28.40 13.31
C ILE A 675 25.21 28.00 13.16
N ARG A 676 25.79 27.37 14.18
CA ARG A 676 27.16 26.88 14.19
C ARG A 676 27.20 25.40 14.42
N CYS A 677 27.83 24.67 13.52
CA CYS A 677 27.96 23.21 13.49
C CYS A 677 29.42 22.80 13.70
N GLU A 678 29.78 22.21 14.85
CA GLU A 678 31.14 21.75 15.09
C GLU A 678 31.47 20.54 14.17
N GLU A 679 32.67 20.57 13.58
CA GLU A 679 33.20 19.54 12.71
C GLU A 679 34.72 19.53 12.76
N ARG A 680 35.33 18.51 13.37
CA ARG A 680 36.78 18.45 13.60
C ARG A 680 37.60 18.48 12.32
N ASP A 681 37.11 17.90 11.25
CA ASP A 681 37.76 17.90 9.93
C ASP A 681 36.75 18.36 8.86
N THR A 682 36.79 19.67 8.61
CA THR A 682 35.90 20.32 7.65
C THR A 682 36.14 19.89 6.20
N ARG A 683 37.29 19.28 5.88
CA ARG A 683 37.57 18.70 4.56
C ARG A 683 36.69 17.47 4.30
N ARG A 684 36.12 16.88 5.33
CA ARG A 684 35.22 15.74 5.26
C ARG A 684 33.74 16.11 5.18
N LEU A 685 33.42 17.41 5.10
CA LEU A 685 32.03 17.85 4.87
C LEU A 685 31.51 17.20 3.59
N HIS A 686 30.33 16.62 3.69
CA HIS A 686 29.70 15.89 2.59
C HIS A 686 28.48 16.66 2.08
N ALA A 687 28.73 17.67 1.22
CA ALA A 687 27.69 18.45 0.56
C ALA A 687 27.34 17.80 -0.79
N THR A 688 26.17 17.20 -0.90
CA THR A 688 25.69 16.49 -2.08
C THR A 688 24.98 17.40 -3.07
N ALA A 689 24.16 18.35 -2.59
CA ALA A 689 23.49 19.34 -3.43
C ALA A 689 24.41 20.57 -3.68
N ARG A 690 24.29 21.15 -4.87
CA ARG A 690 25.03 22.35 -5.29
C ARG A 690 24.12 23.44 -5.86
N LYS A 691 22.85 23.16 -6.04
CA LYS A 691 21.84 24.06 -6.58
C LYS A 691 20.63 24.09 -5.64
N GLU A 692 19.84 25.10 -5.76
CA GLU A 692 18.52 25.17 -5.14
C GLU A 692 17.66 23.99 -5.61
N ASP A 693 16.80 23.49 -4.74
CA ASP A 693 15.85 22.39 -4.97
C ASP A 693 16.49 21.06 -5.40
N ASP A 694 17.79 20.88 -5.21
CA ASP A 694 18.46 19.61 -5.45
C ASP A 694 18.25 18.66 -4.26
N THR A 695 17.29 17.76 -4.40
CA THR A 695 16.87 16.79 -3.37
C THR A 695 17.97 15.81 -2.95
N SER A 696 19.13 15.79 -3.63
CA SER A 696 20.31 15.07 -3.14
C SER A 696 20.85 15.63 -1.81
N ILE A 697 20.37 16.80 -1.36
CA ILE A 697 20.75 17.41 -0.08
C ILE A 697 20.62 16.45 1.10
N TRP A 698 19.60 15.58 1.10
CA TRP A 698 19.36 14.60 2.16
C TRP A 698 20.32 13.40 2.16
N GLU A 699 21.20 13.29 1.15
CA GLU A 699 22.25 12.27 1.10
C GLU A 699 23.54 12.72 1.81
N GLY A 700 23.63 13.97 2.21
CA GLY A 700 24.81 14.59 2.79
C GLY A 700 24.58 15.24 4.14
N ASP A 701 25.54 16.08 4.51
CA ASP A 701 25.45 16.98 5.66
C ASP A 701 24.41 18.06 5.38
N ALA A 702 23.46 18.25 6.29
CA ALA A 702 22.46 19.32 6.18
C ALA A 702 22.01 19.80 7.56
N VAL A 703 21.59 21.06 7.61
CA VAL A 703 20.76 21.63 8.66
C VAL A 703 19.35 21.72 8.10
N GLU A 704 18.36 21.31 8.88
CA GLU A 704 16.96 21.36 8.49
C GLU A 704 16.15 22.17 9.50
N LEU A 705 15.35 23.10 8.99
CA LEU A 705 14.35 23.84 9.76
C LEU A 705 12.97 23.27 9.39
N LEU A 706 12.33 22.66 10.37
CA LEU A 706 10.94 22.22 10.28
C LEU A 706 10.08 23.23 11.01
N LEU A 707 9.08 23.81 10.35
CA LEU A 707 8.37 24.97 10.86
C LEU A 707 6.86 24.85 10.67
N GLU A 708 6.12 25.07 11.74
CA GLU A 708 4.67 25.22 11.76
C GLU A 708 4.33 26.64 12.24
N THR A 709 3.50 27.32 11.48
CA THR A 709 2.97 28.63 11.88
C THR A 709 1.55 28.49 12.47
N GLN A 710 0.92 29.58 12.87
CA GLN A 710 -0.46 29.56 13.37
C GLN A 710 -1.49 29.14 12.31
N VAL A 711 -1.16 29.32 11.03
CA VAL A 711 -2.10 29.12 9.92
C VAL A 711 -1.71 27.94 9.03
N HIS A 712 -0.47 27.45 9.14
CA HIS A 712 0.01 26.38 8.29
C HIS A 712 0.91 25.37 9.04
N SER A 713 0.73 24.13 8.83
CA SER A 713 1.56 23.03 9.29
C SER A 713 1.87 22.12 8.12
N TYR A 714 3.09 21.81 7.81
CA TYR A 714 4.36 22.40 8.24
C TYR A 714 5.30 22.50 7.05
N TYR A 715 6.26 23.41 7.12
CA TYR A 715 7.29 23.63 6.11
C TYR A 715 8.61 22.97 6.50
N GLN A 716 9.42 22.58 5.49
CA GLN A 716 10.78 22.07 5.65
C GLN A 716 11.73 22.87 4.79
N ILE A 717 12.78 23.41 5.38
CA ILE A 717 13.87 24.11 4.69
C ILE A 717 15.18 23.43 5.07
N ALA A 718 15.91 22.89 4.10
CA ALA A 718 17.19 22.23 4.31
C ALA A 718 18.33 23.02 3.66
N ILE A 719 19.44 23.18 4.38
CA ILE A 719 20.61 23.94 3.92
C ILE A 719 21.86 23.11 4.18
N ASN A 720 22.73 22.97 3.20
CA ASN A 720 23.95 22.19 3.32
C ASN A 720 25.22 23.06 3.41
N PRO A 721 26.41 22.47 3.71
CA PRO A 721 27.68 23.20 3.80
C PRO A 721 28.14 23.89 2.52
N ALA A 722 27.53 23.60 1.36
CA ALA A 722 27.79 24.29 0.10
C ALA A 722 26.86 25.49 -0.17
N GLY A 723 25.90 25.75 0.75
CA GLY A 723 24.95 26.84 0.63
C GLY A 723 23.76 26.55 -0.24
N ALA A 724 23.59 25.29 -0.70
CA ALA A 724 22.35 24.87 -1.42
C ALA A 724 21.17 24.85 -0.45
N VAL A 725 20.04 25.39 -0.88
CA VAL A 725 18.77 25.42 -0.15
C VAL A 725 17.78 24.51 -0.86
N VAL A 726 17.06 23.70 -0.11
CA VAL A 726 15.91 22.94 -0.59
C VAL A 726 14.77 23.22 0.36
N ASP A 727 13.63 23.63 -0.16
CA ASP A 727 12.46 23.87 0.64
C ASP A 727 11.24 23.09 0.13
N ALA A 728 10.32 22.82 1.02
CA ALA A 728 9.11 22.05 0.72
C ALA A 728 7.98 22.39 1.68
N ASP A 729 6.77 22.47 1.13
CA ASP A 729 5.55 22.37 1.91
C ASP A 729 5.24 20.88 2.17
N ARG A 730 5.05 20.52 3.44
CA ARG A 730 4.85 19.15 3.89
C ARG A 730 3.45 18.90 4.47
N LYS A 731 2.52 19.83 4.34
CA LYS A 731 1.18 19.75 4.97
C LYS A 731 0.42 18.47 4.60
N GLU A 732 0.22 18.20 3.33
CA GLU A 732 -0.50 17.03 2.82
C GLU A 732 0.38 16.13 1.97
N ARG A 733 1.30 16.73 1.23
CA ARG A 733 2.27 16.08 0.34
C ARG A 733 3.60 16.82 0.45
N ILE A 734 4.64 16.20 -0.09
CA ILE A 734 5.91 16.92 -0.30
C ILE A 734 5.74 17.76 -1.58
N ASP A 735 5.55 19.06 -1.44
CA ASP A 735 5.56 20.02 -2.55
C ASP A 735 6.87 20.81 -2.56
N THR A 736 7.81 20.40 -3.39
CA THR A 736 9.11 21.06 -3.60
C THR A 736 9.03 22.17 -4.64
N LEU A 737 7.86 22.48 -5.18
CA LEU A 737 7.61 23.68 -5.97
C LEU A 737 7.22 24.89 -5.11
N TRP A 738 7.00 24.67 -3.81
CA TRP A 738 6.82 25.75 -2.86
C TRP A 738 8.18 26.43 -2.59
N ASN A 739 8.20 27.76 -2.53
CA ASN A 739 9.41 28.54 -2.29
C ASN A 739 9.26 29.36 -1.01
N SER A 740 10.15 29.14 -0.06
CA SER A 740 10.19 29.84 1.22
C SER A 740 10.76 31.27 1.10
N HIS A 741 11.46 31.56 0.01
CA HIS A 741 12.32 32.74 -0.14
C HIS A 741 13.39 32.84 0.96
N ALA A 742 13.87 31.72 1.45
CA ALA A 742 14.97 31.68 2.40
C ALA A 742 16.26 32.15 1.74
N GLU A 743 16.94 33.08 2.38
CA GLU A 743 18.29 33.49 2.00
C GLU A 743 19.26 32.83 2.99
N ALA A 744 20.29 32.14 2.49
CA ALA A 744 21.26 31.47 3.34
C ALA A 744 22.70 31.82 2.91
N ALA A 745 23.55 32.10 3.86
CA ALA A 745 24.99 32.24 3.66
C ALA A 745 25.73 31.26 4.55
N VAL A 746 26.75 30.60 4.02
CA VAL A 746 27.54 29.57 4.71
C VAL A 746 29.01 29.96 4.76
N TYR A 747 29.61 29.81 5.93
CA TYR A 747 31.05 29.93 6.16
C TYR A 747 31.63 28.62 6.69
N VAL A 748 32.71 28.15 6.08
CA VAL A 748 33.45 26.97 6.54
C VAL A 748 34.76 27.46 7.19
N GLY A 749 34.85 27.33 8.52
CA GLY A 749 35.97 27.66 9.33
C GLY A 749 36.86 26.49 9.71
N GLU A 750 37.84 26.70 10.55
CA GLU A 750 38.65 25.63 11.12
C GLU A 750 37.91 24.98 12.28
N GLY A 751 37.59 23.67 12.14
CA GLY A 751 36.88 22.91 13.16
C GLY A 751 35.38 23.12 13.23
N PHE A 752 34.75 23.87 12.32
CA PHE A 752 33.32 24.13 12.26
C PHE A 752 32.87 24.59 10.87
N TRP A 753 31.59 24.57 10.64
CA TRP A 753 30.93 25.38 9.64
C TRP A 753 29.74 26.11 10.27
N SER A 754 29.38 27.25 9.73
CA SER A 754 28.29 28.07 10.22
C SER A 754 27.43 28.57 9.07
N LEU A 755 26.22 28.97 9.39
CA LEU A 755 25.31 29.52 8.41
C LEU A 755 24.42 30.59 9.07
N GLU A 756 24.07 31.56 8.28
CA GLU A 756 23.06 32.55 8.57
C GLU A 756 21.89 32.35 7.62
N VAL A 757 20.72 32.35 8.17
CA VAL A 757 19.47 32.12 7.41
C VAL A 757 18.53 33.27 7.70
N ARG A 758 18.04 33.92 6.63
CA ARG A 758 16.90 34.82 6.68
C ARG A 758 15.69 34.12 6.12
N LEU A 759 14.60 34.10 6.84
CA LEU A 759 13.34 33.47 6.43
C LEU A 759 12.20 34.48 6.59
N PRO A 760 11.67 35.05 5.48
CA PRO A 760 10.62 36.05 5.53
C PRO A 760 9.25 35.42 5.82
N ALA A 761 8.44 36.10 6.64
CA ALA A 761 7.04 35.77 6.83
C ALA A 761 6.19 36.53 5.80
N ALA A 762 5.41 35.80 5.02
CA ALA A 762 4.61 36.39 3.94
C ALA A 762 3.20 36.86 4.37
N GLY A 763 2.89 36.72 5.67
CA GLY A 763 1.60 37.08 6.23
C GLY A 763 0.61 35.93 6.33
N GLU A 764 -0.49 36.13 7.07
CA GLU A 764 -1.44 35.05 7.38
C GLU A 764 -2.21 34.53 6.15
N LEU A 765 -2.45 35.40 5.18
CA LEU A 765 -3.24 35.10 3.97
C LEU A 765 -2.34 34.75 2.76
N ALA A 766 -1.05 34.53 2.97
CA ALA A 766 -0.14 34.29 1.86
C ALA A 766 -0.56 33.08 0.99
N GLN A 767 -1.02 32.01 1.60
CA GLN A 767 -1.48 30.81 0.87
C GLN A 767 -2.79 30.99 0.11
N GLU A 768 -3.64 31.94 0.49
CA GLU A 768 -4.86 32.25 -0.26
C GLU A 768 -4.53 33.05 -1.53
N VAL A 769 -3.44 33.82 -1.49
CA VAL A 769 -2.98 34.63 -2.62
C VAL A 769 -2.10 33.84 -3.57
N ASP A 770 -1.12 33.12 -3.03
CA ASP A 770 -0.23 32.24 -3.78
C ASP A 770 0.21 31.05 -2.89
N PRO A 771 -0.40 29.89 -3.03
CA PRO A 771 -0.14 28.75 -2.16
C PRO A 771 1.28 28.18 -2.28
N ARG A 772 2.05 28.61 -3.28
CA ARG A 772 3.42 28.14 -3.51
C ARG A 772 4.50 29.15 -3.15
N ASN A 773 4.16 30.32 -2.68
CA ASN A 773 5.13 31.35 -2.38
C ASN A 773 5.04 31.87 -0.94
N GLY A 774 6.18 31.78 -0.27
CA GLY A 774 6.37 32.37 1.03
C GLY A 774 5.83 31.59 2.21
N LEU A 775 6.32 31.89 3.37
CA LEU A 775 5.94 31.30 4.64
C LEU A 775 4.66 31.98 5.15
N ALA A 776 3.54 31.30 5.11
CA ALA A 776 2.29 31.80 5.66
C ALA A 776 2.37 31.92 7.18
N GLY A 777 2.17 33.10 7.71
CA GLY A 777 2.21 33.34 9.14
C GLY A 777 2.50 34.83 9.46
N ARG A 778 2.15 35.24 10.67
CA ARG A 778 2.53 36.52 11.23
C ARG A 778 3.72 36.37 12.18
N ARG A 779 4.28 37.50 12.63
CA ARG A 779 5.31 37.52 13.67
C ARG A 779 4.89 36.67 14.88
N PRO A 780 5.71 35.70 15.28
CA PRO A 780 5.37 34.85 16.43
C PRO A 780 5.43 35.64 17.74
N SER A 781 4.52 35.32 18.66
CA SER A 781 4.40 35.96 19.97
C SER A 781 4.08 34.93 21.05
N GLU A 782 4.03 35.33 22.31
CA GLU A 782 3.62 34.45 23.42
C GLU A 782 2.21 33.85 23.23
N THR A 783 1.27 34.64 22.67
CA THR A 783 -0.11 34.17 22.42
C THR A 783 -0.19 33.32 21.16
N TYR A 784 0.70 33.55 20.20
CA TYR A 784 0.71 32.86 18.90
C TYR A 784 2.16 32.48 18.54
N PRO A 785 2.78 31.53 19.23
CA PRO A 785 4.12 31.06 18.90
C PRO A 785 4.15 30.37 17.54
N TRP A 786 5.29 30.39 16.88
CA TRP A 786 5.57 29.40 15.86
C TRP A 786 6.09 28.14 16.55
N HIS A 787 5.83 26.99 15.94
CA HIS A 787 6.42 25.75 16.40
C HIS A 787 7.46 25.28 15.39
N PHE A 788 8.64 24.93 15.87
CA PHE A 788 9.73 24.59 14.98
C PHE A 788 10.62 23.50 15.57
N ASN A 789 11.37 22.85 14.70
CA ASN A 789 12.53 22.05 15.11
C ASN A 789 13.71 22.37 14.19
N LEU A 790 14.82 22.77 14.81
CA LEU A 790 16.09 22.92 14.10
C LEU A 790 16.86 21.62 14.26
N CYS A 791 17.24 21.03 13.15
CA CYS A 791 17.81 19.68 13.08
C CYS A 791 19.12 19.72 12.30
N ARG A 792 20.04 18.79 12.60
CA ARG A 792 21.25 18.56 11.82
C ARG A 792 21.38 17.08 11.49
N GLN A 793 21.65 16.76 10.23
CA GLN A 793 22.16 15.50 9.78
C GLN A 793 23.64 15.62 9.44
N ARG A 794 24.49 14.71 9.96
CA ARG A 794 25.92 14.60 9.67
C ARG A 794 26.20 13.22 9.14
N VAL A 795 26.72 13.11 7.90
CA VAL A 795 26.89 11.83 7.18
C VAL A 795 28.39 11.53 6.98
N ARG A 796 28.85 10.38 7.50
CA ARG A 796 30.22 9.87 7.33
C ARG A 796 30.21 8.40 6.96
N GLY A 797 29.89 8.11 5.70
CA GLY A 797 29.70 6.74 5.23
C GLY A 797 28.46 6.11 5.87
N LYS A 798 28.63 5.01 6.58
CA LYS A 798 27.55 4.33 7.31
C LYS A 798 27.19 4.99 8.63
N ASP A 799 28.02 5.91 9.12
CA ASP A 799 27.78 6.65 10.36
C ASP A 799 27.00 7.94 10.06
N THR A 800 25.73 7.93 10.35
CA THR A 800 24.83 9.09 10.24
C THR A 800 24.41 9.52 11.63
N GLN A 801 24.82 10.73 12.02
CA GLN A 801 24.45 11.35 13.29
C GLN A 801 23.36 12.37 13.07
N ARG A 802 22.33 12.33 13.94
CA ARG A 802 21.19 13.24 13.89
C ARG A 802 21.00 13.92 15.24
N SER A 803 20.88 15.25 15.19
CA SER A 803 20.57 16.05 16.37
C SER A 803 19.45 17.03 16.08
N ALA A 804 18.70 17.40 17.12
CA ALA A 804 17.55 18.30 17.03
C ALA A 804 17.47 19.20 18.26
N PHE A 805 16.93 20.41 18.11
CA PHE A 805 16.66 21.30 19.24
C PHE A 805 15.60 20.72 20.17
N SER A 806 14.57 20.09 19.58
CA SER A 806 13.59 19.33 20.31
C SER A 806 13.65 17.86 19.86
N PRO A 807 14.30 16.97 20.63
CA PRO A 807 14.45 15.58 20.29
C PRO A 807 13.11 14.85 20.16
N THR A 808 12.95 14.04 19.11
CA THR A 808 11.71 13.31 18.86
C THR A 808 11.63 11.97 19.59
N GLY A 809 12.79 11.45 20.06
CA GLY A 809 12.90 10.11 20.63
C GLY A 809 12.89 8.98 19.57
N THR A 810 12.96 9.35 18.28
CA THR A 810 12.99 8.45 17.13
C THR A 810 14.09 8.89 16.15
N PRO A 811 14.55 8.04 15.20
CA PRO A 811 15.55 8.43 14.22
C PRO A 811 15.15 9.55 13.25
N GLY A 812 13.85 9.92 13.21
CA GLY A 812 13.33 10.94 12.32
C GLY A 812 13.08 12.30 12.99
N PHE A 813 13.03 13.37 12.19
CA PHE A 813 12.77 14.73 12.66
C PHE A 813 11.30 15.16 12.66
N HIS A 814 10.44 14.41 11.96
CA HIS A 814 9.11 14.85 11.51
C HIS A 814 7.98 14.57 12.51
N ASP A 815 8.18 14.79 13.79
CA ASP A 815 7.14 14.74 14.81
C ASP A 815 6.72 16.16 15.21
N VAL A 816 5.65 16.67 14.58
CA VAL A 816 5.15 18.04 14.81
C VAL A 816 4.74 18.29 16.27
N MET A 817 4.36 17.25 17.02
CA MET A 817 4.01 17.36 18.45
C MET A 817 5.23 17.58 19.34
N LYS A 818 6.43 17.40 18.81
CA LYS A 818 7.70 17.64 19.47
C LYS A 818 8.35 18.94 19.04
N PHE A 819 7.72 19.73 18.17
CA PHE A 819 8.28 21.02 17.77
C PHE A 819 8.33 21.98 18.96
N ALA A 820 9.48 22.62 19.12
CA ALA A 820 9.74 23.67 20.10
C ALA A 820 8.92 24.93 19.79
N GLU A 821 8.74 25.79 20.77
CA GLU A 821 8.13 27.09 20.57
C GLU A 821 9.19 28.13 20.14
N LEU A 822 8.87 28.98 19.17
CA LEU A 822 9.62 30.15 18.77
C LEU A 822 8.77 31.40 19.03
N ILE A 823 9.30 32.29 19.82
CA ILE A 823 8.63 33.54 20.24
C ILE A 823 9.55 34.70 19.95
N VAL A 824 9.03 35.78 19.43
CA VAL A 824 9.74 37.07 19.28
C VAL A 824 9.39 38.00 20.45
N LYS A 825 10.42 38.48 21.14
CA LYS A 825 10.36 39.48 22.24
C LYS A 825 10.74 40.84 21.75
#